data_839cb3195067988c79d6ebf5d33c10f4
#
_entry.id   839cb3195067988c79d6ebf5d33c10f4
#
_cell.length_a   1.000
_cell.length_b   1.000
_cell.length_c   1.000
_cell.angle_alpha   90.00
_cell.angle_beta   90.00
_cell.angle_gamma   90.00
#
_symmetry.space_group_name_H-M   'P 1'
#
loop_
_entity.id
_entity.type
_entity.pdbx_description
1 polymer ?
#
loop_
_entity_poly.entity_id
_entity_poly.type
_entity_poly.pdbx_seq_one_letter_code
_entity_poly.pdbx_strand_id
1 'polypeptide(L)'
;MEKIKITEGVYWIAIPQADLRILCGSPADVVKHLMRMGLIAKRETGKFSYETGPNAILLADTPSQNGEFCNLAEFPILQMFYRQGLIIPGHPNNKGQKPILMGSALQINAQLEYIDIGKYGIVDPKELKLYLNEKEANELLNLKIRFAFGKIEPITNLIDTVIIEKEPVTIQEKVTIARKELNIFEISYGHEKEEVNLNLPHLSTYDSAVHLDYHSIEREYFSVIHVGEGDGWDPYRPCMGSMISYQGKLYLIDAGPNILKSLTALGISISEIEGVFQTHAHDDHFAGIPSLARADHKIKFFATPIVRASIMKKASALMGVSLQQFESYFDPIDLNTGVWNDIDGLEVMPIPSPHPIETTAFYFRVFWEGGYKTYAHLADIIALDTLQDLINKSSGKLDTSLYEQTKSSYLMFADVKKIDAGGGMIHGSVLDFEQDDSTKILIAHKSEPLTDKEREIGSDAVFGSQDVLIPATQDYSMRNAAQFLAMYFPGSTDSERAALLNCPVASYNAGEILIKRGEPTKKIFLLLNGVVAIIDTHSQKHLLASAGTLIGEQSVLTGKLADSTFRAASYVKALSIPAELYLRFIAKNFSVDEEISFQKKIAALRASPLFGDMIPSTVISKIARSMKHFTVKAGEYVQLNGAELVVI
;
A
#
# COMPACT_ATOMS: atom_id res chain seq x y z
N MET A 1 -22.65 -21.10 -17.75
CA MET A 1 -21.70 -20.05 -17.28
C MET A 1 -21.98 -19.78 -15.82
N GLU A 2 -20.93 -19.62 -14.99
CA GLU A 2 -21.07 -19.36 -13.55
C GLU A 2 -20.48 -17.97 -13.24
N LYS A 3 -21.21 -17.15 -12.45
CA LYS A 3 -20.76 -15.82 -12.01
C LYS A 3 -20.74 -15.77 -10.50
N ILE A 4 -19.60 -15.41 -9.92
CA ILE A 4 -19.41 -15.24 -8.48
C ILE A 4 -18.94 -13.80 -8.24
N LYS A 5 -19.60 -13.08 -7.32
CA LYS A 5 -19.12 -11.79 -6.85
C LYS A 5 -18.03 -12.03 -5.80
N ILE A 6 -16.84 -11.49 -6.03
CA ILE A 6 -15.68 -11.62 -5.13
C ILE A 6 -15.73 -10.53 -4.05
N THR A 7 -15.82 -9.30 -4.49
CA THR A 7 -16.03 -8.09 -3.68
C THR A 7 -16.74 -7.04 -4.54
N GLU A 8 -16.96 -5.83 -4.04
CA GLU A 8 -17.55 -4.76 -4.86
C GLU A 8 -16.66 -4.49 -6.08
N GLY A 9 -17.32 -4.42 -7.26
CA GLY A 9 -16.62 -4.17 -8.52
C GLY A 9 -15.70 -5.31 -9.01
N VAL A 10 -15.73 -6.49 -8.38
CA VAL A 10 -14.87 -7.63 -8.75
C VAL A 10 -15.69 -8.92 -8.85
N TYR A 11 -15.53 -9.63 -9.98
CA TYR A 11 -16.27 -10.85 -10.25
C TYR A 11 -15.36 -11.97 -10.79
N TRP A 12 -15.81 -13.19 -10.58
CA TRP A 12 -15.29 -14.38 -11.21
C TRP A 12 -16.32 -14.90 -12.20
N ILE A 13 -15.89 -15.20 -13.42
CA ILE A 13 -16.71 -15.86 -14.44
C ILE A 13 -16.04 -17.16 -14.84
N ALA A 14 -16.75 -18.29 -14.68
CA ALA A 14 -16.28 -19.58 -15.12
C ALA A 14 -17.15 -20.12 -16.28
N ILE A 15 -16.49 -20.56 -17.35
CA ILE A 15 -17.09 -21.20 -18.51
C ILE A 15 -16.35 -22.53 -18.74
N PRO A 16 -16.71 -23.61 -18.01
CA PRO A 16 -15.94 -24.86 -18.03
C PRO A 16 -15.83 -25.48 -19.43
N GLN A 17 -16.86 -25.33 -20.27
CA GLN A 17 -16.90 -25.87 -21.63
C GLN A 17 -15.87 -25.22 -22.57
N ALA A 18 -15.44 -23.99 -22.25
CA ALA A 18 -14.41 -23.27 -22.98
C ALA A 18 -13.06 -23.24 -22.21
N ASP A 19 -12.94 -23.98 -21.11
CA ASP A 19 -11.79 -23.91 -20.16
C ASP A 19 -11.38 -22.47 -19.82
N LEU A 20 -12.36 -21.60 -19.60
CA LEU A 20 -12.14 -20.18 -19.35
C LEU A 20 -12.58 -19.79 -17.93
N ARG A 21 -11.69 -19.16 -17.20
CA ARG A 21 -11.88 -18.63 -15.84
C ARG A 21 -11.38 -17.18 -15.81
N ILE A 22 -12.33 -16.25 -15.85
CA ILE A 22 -12.05 -14.81 -15.97
C ILE A 22 -12.12 -14.16 -14.60
N LEU A 23 -11.04 -13.53 -14.18
CA LEU A 23 -11.05 -12.55 -13.11
C LEU A 23 -11.44 -11.19 -13.70
N CYS A 24 -12.60 -10.67 -13.33
CA CYS A 24 -13.12 -9.39 -13.79
C CYS A 24 -12.87 -8.32 -12.71
N GLY A 25 -11.98 -7.37 -12.98
CA GLY A 25 -11.42 -6.43 -11.99
C GLY A 25 -10.24 -7.04 -11.22
N SER A 26 -9.18 -6.26 -11.03
CA SER A 26 -7.94 -6.73 -10.39
C SER A 26 -7.39 -5.70 -9.40
N PRO A 27 -8.14 -5.34 -8.34
CA PRO A 27 -7.62 -4.45 -7.29
C PRO A 27 -6.55 -5.14 -6.43
N ALA A 28 -5.95 -4.38 -5.52
CA ALA A 28 -4.96 -4.87 -4.58
C ALA A 28 -5.43 -6.11 -3.80
N ASP A 29 -4.56 -7.09 -3.59
CA ASP A 29 -4.83 -8.34 -2.84
C ASP A 29 -5.96 -9.22 -3.40
N VAL A 30 -6.39 -9.03 -4.65
CA VAL A 30 -7.49 -9.81 -5.23
C VAL A 30 -7.22 -11.32 -5.19
N VAL A 31 -5.97 -11.75 -5.34
CA VAL A 31 -5.56 -13.16 -5.26
C VAL A 31 -5.89 -13.76 -3.89
N LYS A 32 -5.69 -13.01 -2.81
CA LYS A 32 -6.04 -13.44 -1.44
C LYS A 32 -7.54 -13.67 -1.27
N HIS A 33 -8.38 -12.84 -1.88
CA HIS A 33 -9.83 -13.08 -1.94
C HIS A 33 -10.17 -14.40 -2.64
N LEU A 34 -9.56 -14.65 -3.81
CA LEU A 34 -9.78 -15.89 -4.57
C LEU A 34 -9.35 -17.13 -3.76
N MET A 35 -8.26 -17.05 -3.01
CA MET A 35 -7.80 -18.12 -2.12
C MET A 35 -8.78 -18.37 -0.97
N ARG A 36 -9.26 -17.32 -0.30
CA ARG A 36 -10.26 -17.45 0.78
C ARG A 36 -11.57 -18.06 0.32
N MET A 37 -11.97 -17.80 -0.92
CA MET A 37 -13.18 -18.35 -1.52
C MET A 37 -12.98 -19.76 -2.12
N GLY A 38 -11.75 -20.31 -2.12
CA GLY A 38 -11.41 -21.61 -2.69
C GLY A 38 -11.41 -21.65 -4.22
N LEU A 39 -11.42 -20.47 -4.89
CA LEU A 39 -11.32 -20.36 -6.35
C LEU A 39 -9.87 -20.56 -6.82
N ILE A 40 -8.92 -20.23 -5.96
CA ILE A 40 -7.53 -20.70 -6.04
C ILE A 40 -7.35 -21.77 -4.98
N ALA A 41 -7.00 -22.97 -5.41
CA ALA A 41 -6.83 -24.13 -4.53
C ALA A 41 -5.61 -24.96 -4.95
N LYS A 42 -4.87 -25.49 -3.96
CA LYS A 42 -3.73 -26.40 -4.18
C LYS A 42 -4.19 -27.70 -4.84
N ARG A 43 -3.40 -28.20 -5.76
CA ARG A 43 -3.58 -29.48 -6.47
C ARG A 43 -2.24 -30.18 -6.55
N GLU A 44 -2.30 -31.51 -6.65
CA GLU A 44 -1.13 -32.36 -6.82
C GLU A 44 -1.29 -33.25 -8.04
N THR A 45 -0.24 -33.40 -8.83
CA THR A 45 -0.15 -34.30 -9.96
C THR A 45 1.24 -34.91 -10.00
N GLY A 46 1.34 -36.19 -9.62
CA GLY A 46 2.64 -36.87 -9.46
C GLY A 46 3.48 -36.21 -8.40
N LYS A 47 4.66 -35.69 -8.77
CA LYS A 47 5.58 -34.97 -7.88
C LYS A 47 5.39 -33.45 -7.87
N PHE A 48 4.43 -32.95 -8.64
CA PHE A 48 4.21 -31.51 -8.77
C PHE A 48 3.04 -31.07 -7.90
N SER A 49 3.25 -30.05 -7.08
CA SER A 49 2.21 -29.28 -6.42
C SER A 49 2.03 -27.98 -7.17
N TYR A 50 0.79 -27.60 -7.45
CA TYR A 50 0.43 -26.37 -8.15
C TYR A 50 -0.92 -25.85 -7.67
N GLU A 51 -1.29 -24.65 -8.08
CA GLU A 51 -2.58 -24.05 -7.76
C GLU A 51 -3.50 -24.03 -8.99
N THR A 52 -4.80 -24.08 -8.75
CA THR A 52 -5.80 -23.65 -9.73
C THR A 52 -5.89 -22.12 -9.72
N GLY A 53 -6.70 -21.53 -10.60
CA GLY A 53 -6.89 -20.08 -10.59
C GLY A 53 -7.47 -19.57 -11.91
N PRO A 54 -7.46 -18.26 -12.12
CA PRO A 54 -7.88 -17.65 -13.37
C PRO A 54 -6.92 -18.02 -14.50
N ASN A 55 -7.38 -17.93 -15.75
CA ASN A 55 -6.54 -17.97 -16.94
C ASN A 55 -6.77 -16.75 -17.84
N ALA A 56 -7.65 -15.85 -17.42
CA ALA A 56 -7.91 -14.59 -18.09
C ALA A 56 -8.22 -13.48 -17.06
N ILE A 57 -7.87 -12.24 -17.39
CA ILE A 57 -8.16 -11.05 -16.59
C ILE A 57 -8.88 -10.03 -17.46
N LEU A 58 -10.02 -9.51 -16.97
CA LEU A 58 -10.72 -8.38 -17.55
C LEU A 58 -10.42 -7.14 -16.70
N LEU A 59 -9.73 -6.18 -17.29
CA LEU A 59 -9.36 -4.91 -16.67
C LEU A 59 -10.55 -3.93 -16.64
N ALA A 60 -10.61 -3.10 -15.61
CA ALA A 60 -11.48 -1.94 -15.60
C ALA A 60 -11.01 -0.91 -16.67
N ASP A 61 -11.93 -0.11 -17.21
CA ASP A 61 -11.61 0.93 -18.19
C ASP A 61 -10.79 2.09 -17.58
N THR A 62 -10.96 2.32 -16.27
CA THR A 62 -10.28 3.39 -15.51
C THR A 62 -9.17 2.82 -14.64
N PRO A 63 -8.04 3.51 -14.48
CA PRO A 63 -6.97 3.07 -13.61
C PRO A 63 -7.35 3.12 -12.13
N SER A 64 -8.25 4.03 -11.74
CA SER A 64 -8.70 4.19 -10.35
C SER A 64 -10.16 4.62 -10.23
N GLN A 65 -10.79 4.29 -9.11
CA GLN A 65 -12.15 4.69 -8.73
C GLN A 65 -12.19 5.02 -7.24
N ASN A 66 -12.88 6.10 -6.86
CA ASN A 66 -12.99 6.55 -5.45
C ASN A 66 -11.62 6.64 -4.73
N GLY A 67 -10.53 6.86 -5.47
CA GLY A 67 -9.16 6.89 -4.95
C GLY A 67 -8.49 5.51 -4.80
N GLU A 68 -9.15 4.42 -5.19
CA GLU A 68 -8.60 3.06 -5.20
C GLU A 68 -8.14 2.66 -6.61
N PHE A 69 -7.03 1.95 -6.74
CA PHE A 69 -6.56 1.42 -8.03
C PHE A 69 -7.34 0.16 -8.42
N CYS A 70 -7.79 0.13 -9.69
CA CYS A 70 -8.66 -0.93 -10.20
C CYS A 70 -7.89 -2.08 -10.85
N ASN A 71 -6.69 -1.81 -11.34
CA ASN A 71 -5.92 -2.72 -12.17
C ASN A 71 -4.50 -2.89 -11.60
N LEU A 72 -4.29 -3.92 -10.80
CA LEU A 72 -2.99 -4.39 -10.31
C LEU A 72 -2.86 -5.86 -10.72
N ALA A 73 -2.56 -6.09 -12.01
CA ALA A 73 -2.63 -7.42 -12.58
C ALA A 73 -1.35 -8.27 -12.38
N GLU A 74 -0.31 -7.73 -11.72
CA GLU A 74 0.95 -8.45 -11.51
C GLU A 74 0.74 -9.75 -10.74
N PHE A 75 0.22 -9.70 -9.52
CA PHE A 75 0.06 -10.91 -8.70
C PHE A 75 -0.87 -11.96 -9.34
N PRO A 76 -2.03 -11.62 -9.93
CA PRO A 76 -2.80 -12.60 -10.69
C PRO A 76 -2.04 -13.23 -11.85
N ILE A 77 -1.22 -12.48 -12.58
CA ILE A 77 -0.38 -13.01 -13.67
C ILE A 77 0.77 -13.86 -13.12
N LEU A 78 1.45 -13.42 -12.06
CA LEU A 78 2.51 -14.22 -11.42
C LEU A 78 1.96 -15.52 -10.84
N GLN A 79 0.72 -15.52 -10.31
CA GLN A 79 0.02 -16.72 -9.89
C GLN A 79 -0.16 -17.70 -11.06
N MET A 80 -0.57 -17.22 -12.22
CA MET A 80 -0.69 -18.05 -13.43
C MET A 80 0.68 -18.56 -13.90
N PHE A 81 1.69 -17.71 -13.93
CA PHE A 81 3.02 -18.07 -14.40
C PHE A 81 3.68 -19.12 -13.51
N TYR A 82 3.74 -18.87 -12.20
CA TYR A 82 4.57 -19.63 -11.27
C TYR A 82 3.76 -20.62 -10.43
N ARG A 83 2.64 -20.21 -9.83
CA ARG A 83 1.89 -21.07 -8.94
C ARG A 83 0.97 -22.06 -9.68
N GLN A 84 0.45 -21.68 -10.85
CA GLN A 84 -0.16 -22.64 -11.77
C GLN A 84 0.87 -23.38 -12.64
N GLY A 85 2.09 -22.85 -12.78
CA GLY A 85 3.20 -23.48 -13.49
C GLY A 85 3.22 -23.30 -15.01
N LEU A 86 2.53 -22.24 -15.54
CA LEU A 86 2.40 -22.06 -17.00
C LEU A 86 3.73 -21.81 -17.71
N ILE A 87 4.72 -21.21 -17.02
CA ILE A 87 6.04 -20.90 -17.62
C ILE A 87 7.20 -21.70 -16.99
N ILE A 88 6.94 -22.52 -15.96
CA ILE A 88 7.98 -23.30 -15.29
C ILE A 88 8.46 -24.44 -16.21
N PRO A 89 9.74 -24.53 -16.53
CA PRO A 89 10.27 -25.61 -17.38
C PRO A 89 9.99 -27.01 -16.82
N GLY A 90 9.43 -27.88 -17.64
CA GLY A 90 9.10 -29.25 -17.26
C GLY A 90 7.86 -29.42 -16.39
N HIS A 91 7.16 -28.35 -16.06
CA HIS A 91 5.89 -28.42 -15.33
C HIS A 91 4.76 -28.97 -16.23
N PRO A 92 3.85 -29.84 -15.71
CA PRO A 92 2.78 -30.45 -16.52
C PRO A 92 1.79 -29.45 -17.12
N ASN A 93 1.66 -28.26 -16.53
CA ASN A 93 0.80 -27.18 -17.02
C ASN A 93 1.51 -26.26 -18.03
N ASN A 94 2.83 -26.37 -18.21
CA ASN A 94 3.56 -25.62 -19.23
C ASN A 94 3.37 -26.27 -20.60
N LYS A 95 2.20 -26.02 -21.21
CA LYS A 95 1.77 -26.57 -22.52
C LYS A 95 1.70 -25.51 -23.61
N GLY A 96 2.28 -24.32 -23.36
CA GLY A 96 2.24 -23.19 -24.28
C GLY A 96 0.95 -22.35 -24.21
N GLN A 97 0.04 -22.66 -23.27
CA GLN A 97 -1.10 -21.77 -22.98
C GLN A 97 -0.61 -20.50 -22.29
N LYS A 98 -1.17 -19.35 -22.68
CA LYS A 98 -0.84 -18.05 -22.12
C LYS A 98 -2.05 -17.47 -21.39
N PRO A 99 -1.85 -16.73 -20.30
CA PRO A 99 -2.89 -15.88 -19.74
C PRO A 99 -3.43 -14.90 -20.77
N ILE A 100 -4.72 -14.57 -20.67
CA ILE A 100 -5.36 -13.57 -21.53
C ILE A 100 -5.61 -12.31 -20.73
N LEU A 101 -5.07 -11.19 -21.18
CA LEU A 101 -5.30 -9.85 -20.61
C LEU A 101 -6.27 -9.07 -21.52
N MET A 102 -7.41 -8.68 -20.97
CA MET A 102 -8.50 -8.05 -21.72
C MET A 102 -8.84 -6.67 -21.16
N GLY A 103 -9.18 -5.73 -22.02
CA GLY A 103 -9.60 -4.39 -21.61
C GLY A 103 -9.44 -3.35 -22.73
N SER A 104 -9.44 -2.08 -22.41
CA SER A 104 -9.09 -1.02 -23.35
C SER A 104 -7.60 -1.09 -23.71
N ALA A 105 -7.24 -0.64 -24.91
CA ALA A 105 -5.84 -0.63 -25.37
C ALA A 105 -4.93 0.13 -24.38
N LEU A 106 -5.42 1.24 -23.80
CA LEU A 106 -4.69 2.05 -22.83
C LEU A 106 -4.36 1.22 -21.57
N GLN A 107 -5.36 0.54 -20.98
CA GLN A 107 -5.16 -0.24 -19.76
C GLN A 107 -4.32 -1.49 -20.01
N ILE A 108 -4.48 -2.16 -21.14
CA ILE A 108 -3.65 -3.32 -21.52
C ILE A 108 -2.17 -2.90 -21.59
N ASN A 109 -1.84 -1.82 -22.31
CA ASN A 109 -0.47 -1.37 -22.44
C ASN A 109 0.14 -0.97 -21.08
N ALA A 110 -0.61 -0.25 -20.27
CA ALA A 110 -0.20 0.12 -18.91
C ALA A 110 0.09 -1.11 -18.05
N GLN A 111 -0.78 -2.12 -18.09
CA GLN A 111 -0.60 -3.33 -17.29
C GLN A 111 0.50 -4.25 -17.83
N LEU A 112 0.75 -4.30 -19.13
CA LEU A 112 1.91 -5.04 -19.67
C LEU A 112 3.22 -4.43 -19.17
N GLU A 113 3.38 -3.12 -19.16
CA GLU A 113 4.56 -2.43 -18.61
C GLU A 113 4.66 -2.66 -17.09
N TYR A 114 3.55 -2.53 -16.38
CA TYR A 114 3.46 -2.76 -14.93
C TYR A 114 3.93 -4.17 -14.53
N ILE A 115 3.44 -5.20 -15.22
CA ILE A 115 3.78 -6.60 -14.97
C ILE A 115 5.23 -6.89 -15.38
N ASP A 116 5.72 -6.32 -16.49
CA ASP A 116 7.09 -6.57 -16.97
C ASP A 116 8.13 -6.07 -15.98
N ILE A 117 7.90 -4.88 -15.40
CA ILE A 117 8.76 -4.34 -14.34
C ILE A 117 8.64 -5.18 -13.06
N GLY A 118 7.44 -5.57 -12.64
CA GLY A 118 7.23 -6.44 -11.46
C GLY A 118 7.84 -7.83 -11.60
N LYS A 119 8.06 -8.32 -12.82
CA LYS A 119 8.62 -9.66 -13.06
C LYS A 119 10.14 -9.74 -12.86
N TYR A 120 10.90 -8.81 -13.46
CA TYR A 120 12.38 -8.81 -13.42
C TYR A 120 12.99 -7.40 -13.32
N GLY A 121 12.22 -6.36 -13.02
CA GLY A 121 12.74 -5.00 -12.90
C GLY A 121 13.37 -4.47 -14.20
N ILE A 122 14.43 -3.69 -14.06
CA ILE A 122 15.20 -3.15 -15.19
C ILE A 122 16.10 -4.24 -15.76
N VAL A 123 15.93 -4.59 -17.04
CA VAL A 123 16.68 -5.65 -17.72
C VAL A 123 17.51 -5.15 -18.90
N ASP A 124 17.36 -3.89 -19.32
CA ASP A 124 18.21 -3.30 -20.38
C ASP A 124 19.61 -3.02 -19.82
N PRO A 125 20.67 -3.65 -20.38
CA PRO A 125 22.04 -3.43 -19.92
C PRO A 125 22.51 -1.96 -20.02
N LYS A 126 21.97 -1.18 -20.96
CA LYS A 126 22.31 0.24 -21.09
C LYS A 126 21.70 1.04 -19.95
N GLU A 127 20.48 0.72 -19.57
CA GLU A 127 19.80 1.38 -18.48
C GLU A 127 20.40 1.00 -17.12
N LEU A 128 20.73 -0.27 -16.88
CA LEU A 128 21.41 -0.72 -15.66
C LEU A 128 22.72 0.07 -15.42
N LYS A 129 23.48 0.36 -16.49
CA LYS A 129 24.73 1.15 -16.41
C LYS A 129 24.54 2.62 -16.08
N LEU A 130 23.31 3.13 -16.03
CA LEU A 130 23.04 4.49 -15.51
C LEU A 130 23.12 4.55 -13.98
N TYR A 131 22.93 3.42 -13.31
CA TYR A 131 22.83 3.30 -11.85
C TYR A 131 23.94 2.47 -11.23
N LEU A 132 24.51 1.54 -11.97
CA LEU A 132 25.51 0.56 -11.52
C LEU A 132 26.77 0.63 -12.40
N ASN A 133 27.92 0.28 -11.82
CA ASN A 133 29.11 0.06 -12.63
C ASN A 133 28.94 -1.17 -13.53
N GLU A 134 29.84 -1.35 -14.48
CA GLU A 134 29.73 -2.41 -15.50
C GLU A 134 29.75 -3.83 -14.90
N LYS A 135 30.53 -4.05 -13.84
CA LYS A 135 30.62 -5.35 -13.16
C LYS A 135 29.29 -5.65 -12.45
N GLU A 136 28.81 -4.72 -11.66
CA GLU A 136 27.54 -4.83 -10.91
C GLU A 136 26.34 -5.01 -11.85
N ALA A 137 26.26 -4.23 -12.93
CA ALA A 137 25.19 -4.35 -13.93
C ALA A 137 25.16 -5.73 -14.60
N ASN A 138 26.33 -6.26 -14.97
CA ASN A 138 26.44 -7.59 -15.58
C ASN A 138 26.10 -8.70 -14.56
N GLU A 139 26.54 -8.58 -13.32
CA GLU A 139 26.25 -9.55 -12.25
C GLU A 139 24.76 -9.60 -11.95
N LEU A 140 24.11 -8.45 -11.76
CA LEU A 140 22.66 -8.36 -11.54
C LEU A 140 21.87 -8.95 -12.72
N LEU A 141 22.24 -8.62 -13.97
CA LEU A 141 21.57 -9.17 -15.14
C LEU A 141 21.73 -10.69 -15.24
N ASN A 142 22.95 -11.21 -14.97
CA ASN A 142 23.18 -12.65 -14.96
C ASN A 142 22.36 -13.36 -13.87
N LEU A 143 22.24 -12.75 -12.70
CA LEU A 143 21.40 -13.27 -11.61
C LEU A 143 19.92 -13.33 -12.03
N LYS A 144 19.38 -12.25 -12.61
CA LYS A 144 18.01 -12.20 -13.15
C LYS A 144 17.76 -13.27 -14.22
N ILE A 145 18.70 -13.49 -15.12
CA ILE A 145 18.64 -14.54 -16.14
C ILE A 145 18.54 -15.93 -15.47
N ARG A 146 19.20 -16.15 -14.33
CA ARG A 146 19.08 -17.42 -13.59
C ARG A 146 17.69 -17.60 -12.98
N PHE A 147 17.15 -16.58 -12.35
CA PHE A 147 15.76 -16.61 -11.86
C PHE A 147 14.75 -16.81 -13.01
N ALA A 148 15.07 -16.33 -14.20
CA ALA A 148 14.27 -16.50 -15.43
C ALA A 148 14.53 -17.82 -16.15
N PHE A 149 14.99 -18.86 -15.46
CA PHE A 149 15.30 -20.18 -16.05
C PHE A 149 16.26 -20.15 -17.26
N GLY A 150 17.14 -19.16 -17.30
CA GLY A 150 18.18 -19.00 -18.32
C GLY A 150 17.87 -18.01 -19.43
N LYS A 151 16.64 -17.48 -19.53
CA LYS A 151 16.24 -16.47 -20.51
C LYS A 151 15.12 -15.59 -20.00
N ILE A 152 15.29 -14.28 -20.06
CA ILE A 152 14.20 -13.33 -19.79
C ILE A 152 13.39 -13.15 -21.07
N GLU A 153 12.15 -13.66 -21.06
CA GLU A 153 11.22 -13.50 -22.18
C GLU A 153 10.46 -12.16 -22.02
N PRO A 154 10.30 -11.36 -23.09
CA PRO A 154 9.43 -10.19 -23.08
C PRO A 154 8.02 -10.55 -22.67
N ILE A 155 7.36 -9.70 -21.88
CA ILE A 155 6.02 -9.96 -21.35
C ILE A 155 4.99 -10.21 -22.47
N THR A 156 5.13 -9.53 -23.60
CA THR A 156 4.28 -9.70 -24.79
C THR A 156 4.36 -11.09 -25.42
N ASN A 157 5.41 -11.85 -25.13
CA ASN A 157 5.53 -13.26 -25.56
C ASN A 157 4.83 -14.21 -24.59
N LEU A 158 4.53 -13.78 -23.38
CA LEU A 158 3.99 -14.61 -22.29
C LEU A 158 2.50 -14.39 -22.04
N ILE A 159 1.93 -13.30 -22.53
CA ILE A 159 0.53 -12.91 -22.33
C ILE A 159 -0.12 -12.66 -23.68
N ASP A 160 -1.30 -13.22 -23.90
CA ASP A 160 -2.16 -12.86 -25.01
C ASP A 160 -3.07 -11.68 -24.62
N THR A 161 -3.33 -10.77 -25.56
CA THR A 161 -4.12 -9.58 -25.29
C THR A 161 -5.35 -9.50 -26.16
N VAL A 162 -6.47 -9.01 -25.61
CA VAL A 162 -7.73 -8.80 -26.34
C VAL A 162 -8.25 -7.40 -26.01
N ILE A 163 -8.29 -6.54 -27.03
CA ILE A 163 -8.84 -5.18 -26.90
C ILE A 163 -10.36 -5.27 -26.95
N ILE A 164 -11.03 -4.76 -25.90
CA ILE A 164 -12.48 -4.74 -25.77
C ILE A 164 -13.00 -3.35 -26.10
N GLU A 165 -13.89 -3.30 -27.10
CA GLU A 165 -14.61 -2.12 -27.50
C GLU A 165 -16.13 -2.34 -27.38
N LYS A 166 -16.94 -1.52 -28.04
CA LYS A 166 -18.41 -1.63 -28.02
C LYS A 166 -18.91 -2.88 -28.76
N GLU A 167 -18.25 -3.20 -29.89
CA GLU A 167 -18.59 -4.39 -30.66
C GLU A 167 -18.10 -5.66 -29.95
N PRO A 168 -18.89 -6.76 -29.98
CA PRO A 168 -18.48 -8.00 -29.37
C PRO A 168 -17.20 -8.57 -30.00
N VAL A 169 -16.22 -8.93 -29.17
CA VAL A 169 -14.96 -9.55 -29.57
C VAL A 169 -14.92 -10.98 -29.07
N THR A 170 -14.50 -11.92 -29.93
CA THR A 170 -14.30 -13.34 -29.54
C THR A 170 -12.99 -13.47 -28.76
N ILE A 171 -13.08 -14.03 -27.55
CA ILE A 171 -11.92 -14.26 -26.67
C ILE A 171 -11.33 -15.65 -26.95
N GLN A 172 -12.17 -16.67 -26.84
CA GLN A 172 -11.79 -18.08 -27.02
C GLN A 172 -13.01 -18.87 -27.45
N GLU A 173 -12.84 -19.77 -28.43
CA GLU A 173 -13.93 -20.58 -29.01
C GLU A 173 -15.18 -19.72 -29.35
N LYS A 174 -16.28 -19.92 -28.61
CA LYS A 174 -17.57 -19.22 -28.80
C LYS A 174 -17.85 -18.19 -27.71
N VAL A 175 -16.85 -17.86 -26.88
CA VAL A 175 -17.00 -16.86 -25.84
C VAL A 175 -16.75 -15.48 -26.45
N THR A 176 -17.69 -14.56 -26.27
CA THR A 176 -17.56 -13.18 -26.71
C THR A 176 -17.72 -12.23 -25.53
N ILE A 177 -17.05 -11.09 -25.61
CA ILE A 177 -17.17 -10.00 -24.65
C ILE A 177 -17.39 -8.68 -25.38
N ALA A 178 -18.25 -7.83 -24.84
CA ALA A 178 -18.51 -6.48 -25.33
C ALA A 178 -18.59 -5.49 -24.18
N ARG A 179 -18.07 -4.27 -24.38
CA ARG A 179 -18.24 -3.15 -23.45
C ARG A 179 -19.60 -2.49 -23.68
N LYS A 180 -20.47 -2.47 -22.67
CA LYS A 180 -21.77 -1.81 -22.71
C LYS A 180 -21.68 -0.34 -22.33
N GLU A 181 -21.03 -0.08 -21.19
CA GLU A 181 -20.79 1.25 -20.66
C GLU A 181 -19.41 1.28 -19.99
N LEU A 182 -19.03 2.41 -19.41
CA LEU A 182 -17.77 2.54 -18.67
C LEU A 182 -17.74 1.52 -17.52
N ASN A 183 -16.74 0.63 -17.53
CA ASN A 183 -16.57 -0.47 -16.56
C ASN A 183 -17.72 -1.48 -16.54
N ILE A 184 -18.61 -1.51 -17.54
CA ILE A 184 -19.71 -2.49 -17.64
C ILE A 184 -19.54 -3.32 -18.89
N PHE A 185 -19.45 -4.64 -18.72
CA PHE A 185 -19.17 -5.59 -19.79
C PHE A 185 -20.21 -6.71 -19.82
N GLU A 186 -20.59 -7.16 -21.03
CA GLU A 186 -21.39 -8.36 -21.25
C GLU A 186 -20.53 -9.48 -21.80
N ILE A 187 -20.52 -10.61 -21.10
CA ILE A 187 -19.83 -11.85 -21.51
C ILE A 187 -20.91 -12.84 -21.98
N SER A 188 -20.73 -13.41 -23.17
CA SER A 188 -21.72 -14.29 -23.79
C SER A 188 -21.08 -15.60 -24.21
N TYR A 189 -21.79 -16.72 -23.99
CA TYR A 189 -21.43 -18.06 -24.44
C TYR A 189 -22.68 -18.85 -24.85
N GLY A 190 -22.86 -19.10 -26.15
CA GLY A 190 -24.08 -19.70 -26.68
C GLY A 190 -25.30 -18.78 -26.45
N HIS A 191 -26.24 -19.26 -25.65
CA HIS A 191 -27.45 -18.49 -25.27
C HIS A 191 -27.31 -17.80 -23.91
N GLU A 192 -26.26 -18.12 -23.15
CA GLU A 192 -26.02 -17.55 -21.83
C GLU A 192 -25.32 -16.21 -21.96
N LYS A 193 -25.75 -15.23 -21.14
CA LYS A 193 -25.18 -13.90 -21.06
C LYS A 193 -25.07 -13.48 -19.60
N GLU A 194 -23.92 -12.94 -19.24
CA GLU A 194 -23.67 -12.35 -17.93
C GLU A 194 -23.12 -10.94 -18.08
N GLU A 195 -23.68 -10.03 -17.33
CA GLU A 195 -23.16 -8.66 -17.21
C GLU A 195 -22.29 -8.57 -15.97
N VAL A 196 -21.12 -7.95 -16.09
CA VAL A 196 -20.24 -7.61 -14.97
C VAL A 196 -20.09 -6.09 -14.90
N ASN A 197 -20.34 -5.53 -13.73
CA ASN A 197 -20.20 -4.11 -13.44
C ASN A 197 -19.01 -3.89 -12.50
N LEU A 198 -17.90 -3.40 -13.03
CA LEU A 198 -16.66 -3.17 -12.29
C LEU A 198 -16.63 -1.79 -11.61
N ASN A 199 -17.73 -1.04 -11.64
CA ASN A 199 -17.82 0.22 -10.92
C ASN A 199 -17.95 -0.01 -9.42
N LEU A 200 -17.21 0.75 -8.63
CA LEU A 200 -17.43 0.86 -7.20
C LEU A 200 -18.69 1.70 -6.93
N PRO A 201 -19.53 1.30 -5.97
CA PRO A 201 -20.59 2.17 -5.48
C PRO A 201 -20.03 3.49 -4.97
N HIS A 202 -20.87 4.52 -4.99
CA HIS A 202 -20.48 5.85 -4.52
C HIS A 202 -19.91 5.81 -3.09
N LEU A 203 -18.73 6.42 -2.89
CA LEU A 203 -17.96 6.43 -1.63
C LEU A 203 -17.57 5.05 -1.08
N SER A 204 -17.62 4.00 -1.89
CA SER A 204 -17.13 2.69 -1.48
C SER A 204 -15.66 2.51 -1.90
N THR A 205 -14.94 1.68 -1.15
CA THR A 205 -13.59 1.21 -1.46
C THR A 205 -13.65 -0.30 -1.72
N TYR A 206 -12.59 -0.87 -2.29
CA TYR A 206 -12.46 -2.32 -2.33
C TYR A 206 -12.29 -2.88 -0.91
N ASP A 207 -12.96 -3.99 -0.62
CA ASP A 207 -12.78 -4.66 0.65
C ASP A 207 -11.36 -5.22 0.76
N SER A 208 -10.78 -5.20 1.96
CA SER A 208 -9.54 -5.93 2.21
C SER A 208 -9.81 -7.43 2.37
N ALA A 209 -8.98 -8.25 1.75
CA ALA A 209 -9.01 -9.69 2.01
C ALA A 209 -8.62 -10.02 3.45
N VAL A 210 -7.80 -9.18 4.07
CA VAL A 210 -7.30 -9.33 5.43
C VAL A 210 -8.12 -8.46 6.38
N HIS A 211 -8.63 -9.06 7.46
CA HIS A 211 -9.25 -8.32 8.55
C HIS A 211 -8.18 -7.89 9.55
N LEU A 212 -8.15 -6.59 9.88
CA LEU A 212 -7.20 -6.01 10.83
C LEU A 212 -7.93 -5.52 12.06
N ASP A 213 -7.43 -5.91 13.23
CA ASP A 213 -7.85 -5.34 14.50
C ASP A 213 -7.24 -3.95 14.70
N TYR A 214 -7.92 -3.11 15.47
CA TYR A 214 -7.42 -1.77 15.78
C TYR A 214 -6.42 -1.80 16.92
N HIS A 215 -5.30 -1.12 16.70
CA HIS A 215 -4.22 -0.95 17.66
C HIS A 215 -4.01 0.53 17.98
N SER A 216 -3.39 0.79 19.12
CA SER A 216 -2.93 2.12 19.51
C SER A 216 -1.41 2.10 19.61
N ILE A 217 -0.76 2.91 18.80
CA ILE A 217 0.69 2.95 18.71
C ILE A 217 1.24 4.10 19.56
N GLU A 218 2.18 3.78 20.45
CA GLU A 218 2.93 4.80 21.18
C GLU A 218 4.14 5.27 20.35
N ARG A 219 4.39 6.59 20.41
CA ARG A 219 5.53 7.18 19.70
C ARG A 219 6.75 7.19 20.58
N GLU A 220 7.58 6.20 20.40
CA GLU A 220 8.85 6.06 21.10
C GLU A 220 9.96 6.88 20.42
N TYR A 221 11.09 7.06 21.13
CA TYR A 221 12.24 7.76 20.57
C TYR A 221 12.83 6.98 19.39
N PHE A 222 13.04 5.66 19.57
CA PHE A 222 13.37 4.73 18.49
C PHE A 222 12.71 3.38 18.72
N SER A 223 11.79 3.01 17.85
CA SER A 223 11.08 1.73 17.90
C SER A 223 10.66 1.28 16.49
N VAL A 224 10.32 -0.01 16.41
CA VAL A 224 9.81 -0.63 15.17
C VAL A 224 8.41 -1.15 15.44
N ILE A 225 7.47 -0.74 14.61
CA ILE A 225 6.08 -1.21 14.57
C ILE A 225 5.93 -2.16 13.39
N HIS A 226 5.32 -3.34 13.62
CA HIS A 226 5.13 -4.32 12.56
C HIS A 226 3.82 -4.07 11.83
N VAL A 227 3.92 -3.70 10.54
CA VAL A 227 2.78 -3.37 9.66
C VAL A 227 2.25 -4.60 8.91
N GLY A 228 3.05 -5.67 8.89
CA GLY A 228 2.68 -6.95 8.31
C GLY A 228 3.83 -7.95 8.37
N GLU A 229 3.48 -9.24 8.27
CA GLU A 229 4.43 -10.35 8.26
C GLU A 229 4.12 -11.43 7.21
N GLY A 230 2.96 -11.34 6.53
CA GLY A 230 2.59 -12.28 5.48
C GLY A 230 3.38 -12.08 4.20
N ASP A 231 3.39 -13.09 3.36
CA ASP A 231 3.80 -12.96 1.96
C ASP A 231 2.65 -12.41 1.10
N GLY A 232 2.90 -12.14 -0.17
CA GLY A 232 1.87 -11.67 -1.11
C GLY A 232 0.74 -12.68 -1.35
N TRP A 233 0.90 -13.92 -0.91
CA TRP A 233 -0.04 -15.03 -1.08
C TRP A 233 -0.79 -15.41 0.20
N ASP A 234 -0.42 -14.86 1.36
CA ASP A 234 -1.09 -15.15 2.62
C ASP A 234 -2.48 -14.49 2.67
N PRO A 235 -3.57 -15.27 2.68
CA PRO A 235 -4.91 -14.71 2.66
C PRO A 235 -5.38 -14.16 4.02
N TYR A 236 -4.60 -14.28 5.08
CA TYR A 236 -5.01 -13.96 6.45
C TYR A 236 -4.20 -12.85 7.09
N ARG A 237 -3.01 -12.53 6.56
CA ARG A 237 -2.10 -11.54 7.12
C ARG A 237 -1.72 -10.49 6.08
N PRO A 238 -1.51 -9.23 6.51
CA PRO A 238 -1.01 -8.19 5.61
C PRO A 238 0.42 -8.52 5.17
N CYS A 239 0.78 -8.04 3.99
CA CYS A 239 2.10 -8.24 3.42
C CYS A 239 3.19 -7.65 4.31
N MET A 240 4.39 -8.24 4.26
CA MET A 240 5.55 -7.83 5.05
C MET A 240 5.82 -6.34 4.90
N GLY A 241 5.91 -5.67 6.03
CA GLY A 241 6.27 -4.25 6.12
C GLY A 241 6.54 -3.87 7.57
N SER A 242 7.22 -2.76 7.76
CA SER A 242 7.51 -2.21 9.08
C SER A 242 7.35 -0.69 9.08
N MET A 243 7.28 -0.10 10.26
CA MET A 243 7.29 1.33 10.44
C MET A 243 8.24 1.68 11.58
N ILE A 244 9.14 2.62 11.34
CA ILE A 244 10.05 3.14 12.35
C ILE A 244 9.43 4.37 12.98
N SER A 245 9.32 4.42 14.31
CA SER A 245 9.19 5.65 15.06
C SER A 245 10.58 6.16 15.44
N TYR A 246 10.93 7.36 15.00
CA TYR A 246 12.17 8.01 15.38
C TYR A 246 11.92 9.48 15.73
N GLN A 247 12.18 9.84 16.98
CA GLN A 247 11.90 11.19 17.53
C GLN A 247 10.45 11.64 17.28
N GLY A 248 9.49 10.69 17.35
CA GLY A 248 8.08 10.89 17.08
C GLY A 248 7.68 11.06 15.61
N LYS A 249 8.64 11.05 14.66
CA LYS A 249 8.40 10.95 13.22
C LYS A 249 8.20 9.48 12.84
N LEU A 250 7.35 9.21 11.85
CA LEU A 250 7.06 7.86 11.37
C LEU A 250 7.61 7.66 9.96
N TYR A 251 8.35 6.57 9.79
CA TYR A 251 8.91 6.16 8.50
C TYR A 251 8.44 4.75 8.17
N LEU A 252 7.77 4.57 7.04
CA LEU A 252 7.44 3.24 6.53
C LEU A 252 8.68 2.55 5.95
N ILE A 253 8.73 1.24 6.06
CA ILE A 253 9.59 0.37 5.26
C ILE A 253 8.64 -0.50 4.46
N ASP A 254 8.60 -0.23 3.16
CA ASP A 254 7.62 -0.69 2.19
C ASP A 254 6.20 -0.17 2.44
N ALA A 255 5.43 -0.14 1.36
CA ALA A 255 4.00 0.13 1.40
C ALA A 255 3.31 -0.87 0.47
N GLY A 256 3.01 -2.03 1.01
CA GLY A 256 2.28 -3.09 0.32
C GLY A 256 0.79 -2.74 0.09
N PRO A 257 0.03 -3.69 -0.46
CA PRO A 257 -1.39 -3.49 -0.73
C PRO A 257 -2.17 -3.12 0.54
N ASN A 258 -3.19 -2.29 0.37
CA ASN A 258 -4.07 -1.83 1.46
C ASN A 258 -3.35 -1.06 2.60
N ILE A 259 -2.19 -0.46 2.35
CA ILE A 259 -1.41 0.27 3.38
C ILE A 259 -2.24 1.31 4.14
N LEU A 260 -3.17 2.02 3.48
CA LEU A 260 -4.03 3.01 4.13
C LEU A 260 -4.96 2.38 5.17
N LYS A 261 -5.42 1.14 4.92
CA LYS A 261 -6.23 0.37 5.89
C LYS A 261 -5.37 -0.09 7.06
N SER A 262 -4.13 -0.52 6.80
CA SER A 262 -3.16 -0.87 7.84
C SER A 262 -2.84 0.34 8.74
N LEU A 263 -2.57 1.51 8.16
CA LEU A 263 -2.34 2.74 8.92
C LEU A 263 -3.57 3.11 9.77
N THR A 264 -4.78 3.03 9.20
CA THR A 264 -6.02 3.28 9.94
C THR A 264 -6.19 2.31 11.11
N ALA A 265 -5.90 1.01 10.89
CA ALA A 265 -5.97 0.00 11.96
C ALA A 265 -4.95 0.28 13.09
N LEU A 266 -3.82 0.90 12.77
CA LEU A 266 -2.82 1.36 13.75
C LEU A 266 -3.16 2.74 14.38
N GLY A 267 -4.29 3.33 14.02
CA GLY A 267 -4.70 4.65 14.51
C GLY A 267 -3.86 5.81 13.97
N ILE A 268 -3.22 5.63 12.81
CA ILE A 268 -2.28 6.57 12.20
C ILE A 268 -2.89 7.15 10.93
N SER A 269 -2.75 8.46 10.75
CA SER A 269 -3.05 9.13 9.49
C SER A 269 -1.86 9.07 8.53
N ILE A 270 -2.14 8.97 7.23
CA ILE A 270 -1.10 9.10 6.19
C ILE A 270 -0.35 10.44 6.28
N SER A 271 -1.00 11.50 6.77
CA SER A 271 -0.39 12.81 7.00
C SER A 271 0.64 12.84 8.13
N GLU A 272 0.81 11.74 8.87
CA GLU A 272 1.83 11.59 9.91
C GLU A 272 3.09 10.89 9.40
N ILE A 273 3.06 10.37 8.16
CA ILE A 273 4.19 9.64 7.56
C ILE A 273 5.20 10.65 7.02
N GLU A 274 6.36 10.72 7.64
CA GLU A 274 7.48 11.58 7.23
C GLU A 274 8.16 11.05 5.96
N GLY A 275 8.31 9.73 5.84
CA GLY A 275 9.01 9.12 4.72
C GLY A 275 8.71 7.63 4.54
N VAL A 276 9.14 7.08 3.42
CA VAL A 276 9.09 5.66 3.11
C VAL A 276 10.44 5.20 2.58
N PHE A 277 10.97 4.14 3.18
CA PHE A 277 12.11 3.37 2.68
C PHE A 277 11.57 2.24 1.82
N GLN A 278 11.94 2.20 0.54
CA GLN A 278 11.42 1.20 -0.37
C GLN A 278 12.50 0.17 -0.71
N THR A 279 12.16 -1.11 -0.49
CA THR A 279 13.08 -2.22 -0.70
C THR A 279 13.14 -2.65 -2.15
N HIS A 280 11.99 -2.82 -2.80
CA HIS A 280 11.87 -3.24 -4.20
C HIS A 280 10.45 -3.03 -4.75
N ALA A 281 10.20 -3.47 -6.00
CA ALA A 281 8.99 -3.13 -6.74
C ALA A 281 7.96 -4.26 -6.88
N HIS A 282 8.04 -5.39 -6.17
CA HIS A 282 6.94 -6.38 -6.15
C HIS A 282 5.69 -5.81 -5.48
N ASP A 283 4.51 -6.23 -5.94
CA ASP A 283 3.22 -5.66 -5.49
C ASP A 283 3.00 -5.77 -3.99
N ASP A 284 3.43 -6.84 -3.35
CA ASP A 284 3.31 -7.03 -1.91
C ASP A 284 4.14 -6.05 -1.07
N HIS A 285 5.13 -5.38 -1.68
CA HIS A 285 5.93 -4.31 -1.07
C HIS A 285 5.61 -2.92 -1.62
N PHE A 286 5.05 -2.85 -2.84
CA PHE A 286 4.92 -1.62 -3.62
C PHE A 286 3.47 -1.13 -3.78
N ALA A 287 2.45 -2.01 -3.84
CA ALA A 287 1.12 -1.66 -4.35
C ALA A 287 0.44 -0.48 -3.63
N GLY A 288 0.85 -0.17 -2.41
CA GLY A 288 0.39 0.99 -1.64
C GLY A 288 1.15 2.30 -1.89
N ILE A 289 2.35 2.25 -2.52
CA ILE A 289 3.16 3.47 -2.76
C ILE A 289 2.38 4.56 -3.50
N PRO A 290 1.65 4.29 -4.59
CA PRO A 290 0.89 5.33 -5.27
C PRO A 290 -0.19 5.98 -4.39
N SER A 291 -0.73 5.23 -3.41
CA SER A 291 -1.71 5.77 -2.46
C SER A 291 -1.10 6.76 -1.46
N LEU A 292 0.21 6.71 -1.21
CA LEU A 292 0.91 7.66 -0.34
C LEU A 292 0.96 9.08 -0.94
N ALA A 293 0.82 9.22 -2.26
CA ALA A 293 0.68 10.53 -2.92
C ALA A 293 -0.55 11.34 -2.45
N ARG A 294 -1.49 10.71 -1.71
CA ARG A 294 -2.68 11.34 -1.11
C ARG A 294 -2.39 12.08 0.20
N ALA A 295 -1.16 12.04 0.71
CA ALA A 295 -0.75 12.83 1.88
C ALA A 295 -0.87 14.34 1.60
N ASP A 296 -0.98 15.14 2.66
CA ASP A 296 -1.09 16.59 2.57
C ASP A 296 0.25 17.31 2.37
N HIS A 297 1.32 16.55 2.32
CA HIS A 297 2.70 16.99 2.03
C HIS A 297 3.41 15.94 1.16
N LYS A 298 4.57 16.29 0.62
CA LYS A 298 5.41 15.33 -0.09
C LYS A 298 6.12 14.45 0.92
N ILE A 299 5.79 13.14 0.88
CA ILE A 299 6.48 12.14 1.69
C ILE A 299 7.90 11.95 1.13
N LYS A 300 8.91 11.94 2.00
CA LYS A 300 10.30 11.61 1.63
C LYS A 300 10.37 10.17 1.12
N PHE A 301 10.95 9.98 -0.04
CA PHE A 301 11.07 8.66 -0.68
C PHE A 301 12.53 8.22 -0.70
N PHE A 302 12.87 7.28 0.19
CA PHE A 302 14.23 6.78 0.35
C PHE A 302 14.40 5.45 -0.38
N ALA A 303 15.32 5.39 -1.33
CA ALA A 303 15.68 4.16 -2.02
C ALA A 303 17.10 4.28 -2.62
N THR A 304 17.69 3.17 -3.01
CA THR A 304 18.85 3.23 -3.90
C THR A 304 18.41 3.70 -5.29
N PRO A 305 19.28 4.38 -6.08
CA PRO A 305 18.89 4.96 -7.38
C PRO A 305 18.23 3.96 -8.33
N ILE A 306 18.71 2.72 -8.35
CA ILE A 306 18.17 1.68 -9.23
C ILE A 306 16.78 1.20 -8.78
N VAL A 307 16.56 1.01 -7.48
CA VAL A 307 15.24 0.66 -6.92
C VAL A 307 14.25 1.79 -7.19
N ARG A 308 14.66 3.05 -6.95
CA ARG A 308 13.82 4.21 -7.27
C ARG A 308 13.40 4.21 -8.74
N ALA A 309 14.31 3.93 -9.66
CA ALA A 309 14.00 3.90 -11.08
C ALA A 309 12.94 2.85 -11.43
N SER A 310 13.04 1.63 -10.89
CA SER A 310 12.03 0.57 -11.08
C SER A 310 10.67 0.99 -10.51
N ILE A 311 10.64 1.53 -9.30
CA ILE A 311 9.42 2.01 -8.63
C ILE A 311 8.73 3.10 -9.45
N MET A 312 9.50 4.11 -9.90
CA MET A 312 8.94 5.24 -10.66
C MET A 312 8.32 4.77 -11.98
N LYS A 313 8.97 3.84 -12.69
CA LYS A 313 8.43 3.25 -13.92
C LYS A 313 7.14 2.50 -13.67
N LYS A 314 7.15 1.60 -12.68
CA LYS A 314 5.98 0.79 -12.33
C LYS A 314 4.78 1.65 -11.91
N ALA A 315 5.01 2.63 -11.06
CA ALA A 315 3.97 3.55 -10.60
C ALA A 315 3.43 4.44 -11.74
N SER A 316 4.30 4.91 -12.63
CA SER A 316 3.90 5.69 -13.82
C SER A 316 2.98 4.88 -14.73
N ALA A 317 3.32 3.61 -14.99
CA ALA A 317 2.48 2.70 -15.77
C ALA A 317 1.11 2.50 -15.10
N LEU A 318 1.07 2.22 -13.79
CA LEU A 318 -0.17 2.03 -13.04
C LEU A 318 -1.10 3.25 -13.08
N MET A 319 -0.52 4.43 -12.87
CA MET A 319 -1.27 5.69 -12.76
C MET A 319 -1.58 6.34 -14.11
N GLY A 320 -0.92 5.92 -15.20
CA GLY A 320 -1.03 6.54 -16.50
C GLY A 320 -0.46 7.97 -16.54
N VAL A 321 0.58 8.25 -15.74
CA VAL A 321 1.25 9.55 -15.67
C VAL A 321 2.71 9.43 -16.11
N SER A 322 3.37 10.57 -16.43
CA SER A 322 4.79 10.54 -16.73
C SER A 322 5.66 10.26 -15.48
N LEU A 323 6.87 9.74 -15.68
CA LEU A 323 7.86 9.53 -14.60
C LEU A 323 8.07 10.80 -13.76
N GLN A 324 8.29 11.94 -14.42
CA GLN A 324 8.48 13.23 -13.76
C GLN A 324 7.27 13.67 -12.95
N GLN A 325 6.06 13.42 -13.47
CA GLN A 325 4.83 13.75 -12.77
C GLN A 325 4.67 12.88 -11.51
N PHE A 326 4.90 11.56 -11.61
CA PHE A 326 4.85 10.71 -10.42
C PHE A 326 5.90 11.10 -9.38
N GLU A 327 7.15 11.29 -9.80
CA GLU A 327 8.25 11.72 -8.93
C GLU A 327 7.92 13.03 -8.19
N SER A 328 7.18 13.94 -8.85
CA SER A 328 6.79 15.22 -8.23
C SER A 328 5.82 15.10 -7.05
N TYR A 329 5.20 13.94 -6.83
CA TYR A 329 4.33 13.69 -5.68
C TYR A 329 5.10 13.37 -4.39
N PHE A 330 6.38 13.02 -4.52
CA PHE A 330 7.28 12.68 -3.42
C PHE A 330 8.45 13.65 -3.32
N ASP A 331 9.24 13.51 -2.24
CA ASP A 331 10.54 14.13 -2.06
C ASP A 331 11.62 13.03 -2.14
N PRO A 332 12.16 12.71 -3.33
CA PRO A 332 13.06 11.57 -3.52
C PRO A 332 14.44 11.86 -2.94
N ILE A 333 14.96 10.89 -2.18
CA ILE A 333 16.27 10.92 -1.55
C ILE A 333 17.01 9.62 -1.89
N ASP A 334 18.06 9.73 -2.69
CA ASP A 334 18.89 8.60 -3.07
C ASP A 334 19.80 8.18 -1.92
N LEU A 335 19.84 6.88 -1.63
CA LEU A 335 20.69 6.28 -0.64
C LEU A 335 21.93 5.64 -1.30
N ASN A 336 23.09 5.92 -0.71
CA ASN A 336 24.35 5.30 -1.13
C ASN A 336 24.46 3.88 -0.58
N THR A 337 24.64 2.91 -1.45
CA THR A 337 24.70 1.48 -1.13
C THR A 337 25.96 1.12 -0.31
N GLY A 338 25.80 0.28 0.70
CA GLY A 338 26.91 -0.29 1.50
C GLY A 338 27.56 0.69 2.48
N VAL A 339 27.00 1.90 2.65
CA VAL A 339 27.49 2.91 3.59
C VAL A 339 26.34 3.45 4.45
N TRP A 340 26.69 3.98 5.62
CA TRP A 340 25.72 4.65 6.49
C TRP A 340 25.35 6.02 5.91
N ASN A 341 24.06 6.21 5.62
CA ASN A 341 23.47 7.48 5.21
C ASN A 341 22.77 8.10 6.44
N ASP A 342 23.09 9.33 6.78
CA ASP A 342 22.49 10.03 7.92
C ASP A 342 21.20 10.76 7.50
N ILE A 343 20.12 10.47 8.22
CA ILE A 343 18.81 11.08 8.02
C ILE A 343 18.39 11.72 9.35
N ASP A 344 18.90 12.91 9.61
CA ASP A 344 18.66 13.66 10.84
C ASP A 344 18.97 12.85 12.12
N GLY A 345 20.03 12.02 12.10
CA GLY A 345 20.47 11.15 13.19
C GLY A 345 19.91 9.72 13.16
N LEU A 346 18.98 9.40 12.29
CA LEU A 346 18.64 8.03 11.91
C LEU A 346 19.60 7.63 10.79
N GLU A 347 20.58 6.78 11.10
CA GLU A 347 21.51 6.30 10.09
C GLU A 347 20.98 5.02 9.44
N VAL A 348 20.99 4.96 8.10
CA VAL A 348 20.54 3.81 7.32
C VAL A 348 21.62 3.32 6.36
N MET A 349 21.82 2.01 6.30
CA MET A 349 22.72 1.36 5.35
C MET A 349 21.93 0.42 4.45
N PRO A 350 21.74 0.78 3.16
CA PRO A 350 21.13 -0.10 2.18
C PRO A 350 22.14 -1.14 1.70
N ILE A 351 21.70 -2.40 1.63
CA ILE A 351 22.51 -3.54 1.19
C ILE A 351 21.76 -4.25 0.05
N PRO A 352 22.39 -4.46 -1.12
CA PRO A 352 21.75 -5.21 -2.20
C PRO A 352 21.41 -6.63 -1.76
N SER A 353 20.23 -7.10 -2.12
CA SER A 353 19.78 -8.47 -1.88
C SER A 353 19.61 -9.22 -3.21
N PRO A 354 20.16 -10.43 -3.35
CA PRO A 354 19.92 -11.27 -4.52
C PRO A 354 18.44 -11.67 -4.63
N HIS A 355 17.73 -11.10 -5.61
CA HIS A 355 16.31 -11.32 -5.86
C HIS A 355 16.02 -11.14 -7.37
N PRO A 356 14.86 -11.60 -7.92
CA PRO A 356 14.54 -11.43 -9.34
C PRO A 356 14.52 -10.00 -9.85
N ILE A 357 14.19 -9.05 -8.99
CA ILE A 357 14.23 -7.61 -9.28
C ILE A 357 15.26 -6.90 -8.38
N GLU A 358 15.53 -5.62 -8.65
CA GLU A 358 16.41 -4.79 -7.82
C GLU A 358 15.85 -4.73 -6.40
N THR A 359 16.57 -5.29 -5.44
CA THR A 359 16.12 -5.39 -4.06
C THR A 359 17.20 -4.90 -3.10
N THR A 360 16.76 -4.19 -2.07
CA THR A 360 17.60 -3.61 -1.02
C THR A 360 17.09 -4.02 0.35
N ALA A 361 17.95 -4.63 1.15
CA ALA A 361 17.78 -4.77 2.58
C ALA A 361 18.26 -3.51 3.30
N PHE A 362 17.70 -3.18 4.45
CA PHE A 362 18.06 -1.99 5.21
C PHE A 362 18.53 -2.34 6.61
N TYR A 363 19.65 -1.78 7.02
CA TYR A 363 20.10 -1.71 8.39
C TYR A 363 19.94 -0.28 8.89
N PHE A 364 19.26 -0.11 10.04
CA PHE A 364 19.05 1.18 10.70
C PHE A 364 19.80 1.18 12.01
N ARG A 365 20.32 2.35 12.40
CA ARG A 365 20.91 2.52 13.72
C ARG A 365 20.72 3.94 14.24
N VAL A 366 20.63 4.05 15.55
CA VAL A 366 20.56 5.31 16.29
C VAL A 366 21.58 5.27 17.41
N PHE A 367 22.40 6.30 17.51
CA PHE A 367 23.36 6.41 18.60
C PHE A 367 22.64 6.70 19.91
N TRP A 368 22.96 5.95 20.95
CA TRP A 368 22.38 6.07 22.25
C TRP A 368 23.40 5.71 23.35
N GLU A 369 22.96 5.74 24.62
CA GLU A 369 23.77 5.35 25.76
C GLU A 369 24.37 3.92 25.57
N GLY A 370 25.69 3.82 25.66
CA GLY A 370 26.41 2.56 25.48
C GLY A 370 26.69 2.14 24.03
N GLY A 371 26.33 2.97 23.02
CA GLY A 371 26.59 2.70 21.61
C GLY A 371 25.37 2.82 20.71
N TYR A 372 25.32 2.06 19.62
CA TYR A 372 24.19 2.08 18.69
C TYR A 372 23.11 1.08 19.09
N LYS A 373 21.85 1.49 18.90
CA LYS A 373 20.69 0.60 18.82
C LYS A 373 20.34 0.37 17.37
N THR A 374 20.09 -0.89 16.99
CA THR A 374 20.06 -1.32 15.60
C THR A 374 18.79 -2.11 15.24
N TYR A 375 18.24 -1.83 14.06
CA TYR A 375 17.19 -2.61 13.44
C TYR A 375 17.61 -3.04 12.04
N ALA A 376 17.41 -4.31 11.70
CA ALA A 376 17.60 -4.82 10.34
C ALA A 376 16.25 -5.26 9.73
N HIS A 377 15.96 -4.78 8.53
CA HIS A 377 14.83 -5.20 7.70
C HIS A 377 15.40 -5.83 6.43
N LEU A 378 15.43 -7.15 6.37
CA LEU A 378 16.11 -7.84 5.27
C LEU A 378 15.26 -7.94 4.01
N ALA A 379 13.96 -7.54 4.06
CA ALA A 379 13.04 -7.61 2.93
C ALA A 379 13.03 -9.01 2.28
N ASP A 380 12.94 -9.10 0.96
CA ASP A 380 13.05 -10.35 0.24
C ASP A 380 14.52 -10.73 0.05
N ILE A 381 14.89 -11.86 0.59
CA ILE A 381 16.22 -12.44 0.54
C ILE A 381 16.16 -13.82 -0.11
N ILE A 382 17.30 -14.33 -0.57
CA ILE A 382 17.39 -15.69 -1.09
C ILE A 382 18.01 -16.63 -0.04
N ALA A 383 17.53 -17.88 0.03
CA ALA A 383 18.18 -18.90 0.85
C ALA A 383 19.62 -19.14 0.35
N LEU A 384 20.58 -19.23 1.29
CA LEU A 384 22.00 -19.32 0.97
C LEU A 384 22.33 -20.56 0.14
N ASP A 385 21.71 -21.70 0.41
CA ASP A 385 21.87 -22.92 -0.38
C ASP A 385 21.40 -22.74 -1.83
N THR A 386 20.28 -22.02 -2.01
CA THR A 386 19.76 -21.69 -3.36
C THR A 386 20.71 -20.75 -4.09
N LEU A 387 21.26 -19.73 -3.42
CA LEU A 387 22.25 -18.83 -4.01
C LEU A 387 23.51 -19.59 -4.44
N GLN A 388 24.02 -20.49 -3.59
CA GLN A 388 25.18 -21.33 -3.91
C GLN A 388 24.91 -22.18 -5.16
N ASP A 389 23.72 -22.74 -5.27
CA ASP A 389 23.28 -23.52 -6.43
C ASP A 389 23.23 -22.67 -7.71
N LEU A 390 22.73 -21.43 -7.65
CA LEU A 390 22.70 -20.50 -8.78
C LEU A 390 24.11 -20.14 -9.24
N ILE A 391 25.02 -19.88 -8.29
CA ILE A 391 26.44 -19.59 -8.57
C ILE A 391 27.10 -20.79 -9.26
N ASN A 392 26.96 -22.00 -8.71
CA ASN A 392 27.53 -23.23 -9.27
C ASN A 392 27.05 -23.49 -10.71
N LYS A 393 25.75 -23.28 -10.96
CA LYS A 393 25.14 -23.44 -12.28
C LYS A 393 25.42 -22.27 -13.24
N SER A 394 26.07 -21.20 -12.80
CA SER A 394 26.30 -20.00 -13.61
C SER A 394 27.39 -20.16 -14.67
N SER A 395 28.20 -21.21 -14.62
CA SER A 395 29.35 -21.41 -15.48
C SER A 395 30.36 -20.24 -15.43
N GLY A 396 30.58 -19.68 -14.23
CA GLY A 396 31.50 -18.58 -13.97
C GLY A 396 30.94 -17.18 -14.31
N LYS A 397 29.63 -17.04 -14.60
CA LYS A 397 29.02 -15.74 -14.88
C LYS A 397 28.60 -14.98 -13.59
N LEU A 398 28.50 -15.66 -12.47
CA LEU A 398 28.32 -15.06 -11.13
C LEU A 398 29.64 -15.23 -10.36
N ASP A 399 30.04 -14.18 -9.65
CA ASP A 399 31.24 -14.20 -8.81
C ASP A 399 31.00 -15.09 -7.59
N THR A 400 31.97 -15.94 -7.27
CA THR A 400 31.88 -16.82 -6.08
C THR A 400 31.90 -16.04 -4.77
N SER A 401 32.45 -14.83 -4.76
CA SER A 401 32.45 -13.93 -3.61
C SER A 401 31.04 -13.43 -3.23
N LEU A 402 30.06 -13.51 -4.16
CA LEU A 402 28.67 -13.10 -3.93
C LEU A 402 28.05 -13.87 -2.76
N TYR A 403 28.36 -15.17 -2.64
CA TYR A 403 27.86 -15.98 -1.52
C TYR A 403 28.34 -15.46 -0.17
N GLU A 404 29.66 -15.25 -0.02
CA GLU A 404 30.25 -14.80 1.25
C GLU A 404 29.82 -13.37 1.60
N GLN A 405 29.69 -12.49 0.62
CA GLN A 405 29.19 -11.13 0.79
C GLN A 405 27.72 -11.15 1.27
N THR A 406 26.87 -11.93 0.61
CA THR A 406 25.45 -12.07 0.98
C THR A 406 25.31 -12.65 2.38
N LYS A 407 26.01 -13.76 2.68
CA LYS A 407 25.99 -14.39 4.01
C LYS A 407 26.46 -13.43 5.10
N SER A 408 27.57 -12.73 4.90
CA SER A 408 28.08 -11.75 5.84
C SER A 408 27.08 -10.61 6.07
N SER A 409 26.39 -10.16 5.04
CA SER A 409 25.37 -9.12 5.15
C SER A 409 24.13 -9.60 5.91
N TYR A 410 23.66 -10.83 5.67
CA TYR A 410 22.49 -11.38 6.37
C TYR A 410 22.76 -11.60 7.87
N LEU A 411 23.96 -12.06 8.23
CA LEU A 411 24.35 -12.36 9.61
C LEU A 411 24.95 -11.15 10.35
N MET A 412 24.95 -9.96 9.79
CA MET A 412 25.39 -8.75 10.48
C MET A 412 24.45 -8.49 11.68
N PHE A 413 25.01 -8.30 12.87
CA PHE A 413 24.26 -8.13 14.11
C PHE A 413 23.23 -6.99 14.06
N ALA A 414 22.05 -7.22 14.67
CA ALA A 414 21.07 -6.19 14.99
C ALA A 414 20.38 -6.47 16.33
N ASP A 415 19.98 -5.43 17.09
CA ASP A 415 19.17 -5.64 18.30
C ASP A 415 17.81 -6.27 17.94
N VAL A 416 17.22 -5.89 16.80
CA VAL A 416 16.02 -6.51 16.22
C VAL A 416 16.26 -6.73 14.74
N LYS A 417 16.01 -7.92 14.24
CA LYS A 417 16.17 -8.29 12.83
C LYS A 417 14.90 -8.94 12.32
N LYS A 418 14.32 -8.40 11.23
CA LYS A 418 13.17 -8.97 10.51
C LYS A 418 13.64 -9.62 9.22
N ILE A 419 13.35 -10.91 9.06
CA ILE A 419 13.83 -11.74 7.97
C ILE A 419 12.67 -12.28 7.12
N ASP A 420 12.92 -12.47 5.82
CA ASP A 420 12.08 -13.23 4.91
C ASP A 420 12.34 -14.74 5.10
N ALA A 421 11.27 -15.51 5.20
CA ALA A 421 11.27 -16.96 5.34
C ALA A 421 10.33 -17.67 4.38
N GLY A 422 10.01 -17.04 3.23
CA GLY A 422 9.09 -17.56 2.22
C GLY A 422 9.56 -18.83 1.52
N GLY A 423 10.86 -19.09 1.53
CA GLY A 423 11.46 -20.30 0.96
C GLY A 423 11.40 -20.36 -0.58
N GLY A 424 11.48 -21.56 -1.13
CA GLY A 424 11.41 -21.76 -2.58
C GLY A 424 12.66 -21.28 -3.33
N MET A 425 12.44 -20.71 -4.53
CA MET A 425 13.53 -20.30 -5.42
C MET A 425 14.02 -18.87 -5.21
N ILE A 426 13.22 -18.04 -4.56
CA ILE A 426 13.43 -16.58 -4.53
C ILE A 426 13.35 -15.98 -3.13
N HIS A 427 13.03 -16.78 -2.11
CA HIS A 427 12.90 -16.32 -0.74
C HIS A 427 13.86 -17.04 0.21
N GLY A 428 14.04 -16.45 1.40
CA GLY A 428 14.97 -16.89 2.42
C GLY A 428 14.58 -18.15 3.18
N SER A 429 15.52 -18.63 3.97
CA SER A 429 15.32 -19.73 4.90
C SER A 429 15.67 -19.30 6.33
N VAL A 430 14.81 -19.59 7.28
CA VAL A 430 15.08 -19.33 8.71
C VAL A 430 16.36 -20.03 9.17
N LEU A 431 16.67 -21.21 8.60
CA LEU A 431 17.84 -22.01 8.99
C LEU A 431 19.17 -21.33 8.65
N ASP A 432 19.20 -20.39 7.72
CA ASP A 432 20.39 -19.59 7.41
C ASP A 432 20.81 -18.69 8.59
N PHE A 433 19.89 -18.44 9.53
CA PHE A 433 20.08 -17.60 10.71
C PHE A 433 20.30 -18.37 12.02
N GLU A 434 20.50 -19.71 11.95
CA GLU A 434 20.73 -20.54 13.17
C GLU A 434 21.97 -20.10 13.99
N GLN A 435 22.92 -19.41 13.33
CA GLN A 435 24.15 -18.89 13.97
C GLN A 435 24.17 -17.36 14.05
N ASP A 436 23.01 -16.71 13.90
CA ASP A 436 22.93 -15.26 13.98
C ASP A 436 22.92 -14.78 15.43
N ASP A 437 23.77 -13.81 15.75
CA ASP A 437 23.95 -13.27 17.11
C ASP A 437 22.98 -12.12 17.45
N SER A 438 22.03 -11.78 16.58
CA SER A 438 21.05 -10.73 16.83
C SER A 438 20.19 -11.02 18.06
N THR A 439 19.87 -9.98 18.84
CA THR A 439 19.16 -10.16 20.11
C THR A 439 17.74 -10.70 19.92
N LYS A 440 17.06 -10.28 18.85
CA LYS A 440 15.72 -10.74 18.48
C LYS A 440 15.61 -10.90 16.96
N ILE A 441 15.18 -12.09 16.52
CA ILE A 441 14.87 -12.37 15.12
C ILE A 441 13.35 -12.49 14.97
N LEU A 442 12.81 -11.75 14.00
CA LEU A 442 11.41 -11.77 13.61
C LEU A 442 11.29 -12.43 12.25
N ILE A 443 10.51 -13.50 12.19
CA ILE A 443 10.30 -14.29 10.99
C ILE A 443 9.05 -13.74 10.30
N ALA A 444 9.19 -13.37 9.04
CA ALA A 444 8.13 -12.79 8.22
C ALA A 444 8.13 -13.39 6.80
N HIS A 445 7.26 -12.90 5.95
CA HIS A 445 7.13 -13.29 4.54
C HIS A 445 6.87 -14.79 4.35
N LYS A 446 6.04 -15.37 5.23
CA LYS A 446 5.74 -16.80 5.25
C LYS A 446 4.24 -17.01 5.46
N SER A 447 3.59 -17.80 4.60
CA SER A 447 2.16 -18.12 4.71
C SER A 447 1.87 -19.29 5.64
N GLU A 448 2.82 -20.21 5.82
CA GLU A 448 2.66 -21.36 6.71
C GLU A 448 3.09 -21.03 8.16
N PRO A 449 2.47 -21.64 9.18
CA PRO A 449 2.89 -21.46 10.56
C PRO A 449 4.36 -21.85 10.79
N LEU A 450 4.99 -21.20 11.76
CA LEU A 450 6.36 -21.54 12.15
C LEU A 450 6.44 -22.96 12.74
N THR A 451 7.43 -23.71 12.30
CA THR A 451 7.79 -25.00 12.90
C THR A 451 8.49 -24.79 14.25
N ASP A 452 8.56 -25.84 15.08
CA ASP A 452 9.24 -25.76 16.38
C ASP A 452 10.72 -25.34 16.21
N LYS A 453 11.41 -25.86 15.19
CA LYS A 453 12.81 -25.50 14.90
C LYS A 453 12.96 -24.03 14.51
N GLU A 454 12.04 -23.48 13.73
CA GLU A 454 12.03 -22.06 13.37
C GLU A 454 11.75 -21.17 14.59
N ARG A 455 10.92 -21.63 15.53
CA ARG A 455 10.64 -20.93 16.79
C ARG A 455 11.82 -20.92 17.76
N GLU A 456 12.76 -21.84 17.63
CA GLU A 456 14.03 -21.79 18.37
C GLU A 456 14.95 -20.67 17.86
N ILE A 457 14.79 -20.23 16.60
CA ILE A 457 15.61 -19.19 15.98
C ILE A 457 14.94 -17.81 16.11
N GLY A 458 13.63 -17.73 15.91
CA GLY A 458 12.91 -16.46 15.94
C GLY A 458 11.43 -16.60 16.25
N SER A 459 10.71 -15.48 16.18
CA SER A 459 9.28 -15.40 16.47
C SER A 459 8.52 -14.68 15.35
N ASP A 460 7.20 -14.83 15.32
CA ASP A 460 6.33 -14.10 14.40
C ASP A 460 6.42 -12.58 14.64
N ALA A 461 6.31 -11.80 13.55
CA ALA A 461 6.26 -10.34 13.58
C ALA A 461 4.79 -9.88 13.52
N VAL A 462 4.05 -10.03 14.61
CA VAL A 462 2.59 -9.81 14.67
C VAL A 462 2.21 -8.37 14.34
N PHE A 463 1.20 -8.19 13.47
CA PHE A 463 0.65 -6.88 13.11
C PHE A 463 0.32 -6.04 14.35
N GLY A 464 0.72 -4.77 14.34
CA GLY A 464 0.49 -3.81 15.44
C GLY A 464 1.39 -4.00 16.66
N SER A 465 2.21 -5.06 16.74
CA SER A 465 3.21 -5.17 17.80
C SER A 465 4.36 -4.18 17.58
N GLN A 466 5.01 -3.80 18.69
CA GLN A 466 6.05 -2.79 18.70
C GLN A 466 7.27 -3.25 19.47
N ASP A 467 8.44 -3.15 18.87
CA ASP A 467 9.74 -3.36 19.51
C ASP A 467 10.36 -2.00 19.85
N VAL A 468 10.50 -1.72 21.13
CA VAL A 468 11.08 -0.46 21.64
C VAL A 468 12.59 -0.65 21.84
N LEU A 469 13.38 0.05 21.03
CA LEU A 469 14.84 0.06 21.09
C LEU A 469 15.36 1.17 22.00
N ILE A 470 14.74 2.34 21.95
CA ILE A 470 15.00 3.48 22.83
C ILE A 470 13.66 4.09 23.22
N PRO A 471 13.28 4.04 24.51
CA PRO A 471 12.00 4.59 24.95
C PRO A 471 11.99 6.11 24.88
N ALA A 472 10.80 6.68 24.71
CA ALA A 472 10.60 8.13 24.76
C ALA A 472 10.57 8.64 26.20
N THR A 473 11.18 9.79 26.42
CA THR A 473 11.06 10.58 27.67
C THR A 473 10.16 11.80 27.50
N GLN A 474 9.70 12.04 26.26
CA GLN A 474 8.85 13.19 25.88
C GLN A 474 7.59 12.70 25.20
N ASP A 475 6.48 13.43 25.38
CA ASP A 475 5.23 13.16 24.64
C ASP A 475 5.29 13.81 23.25
N TYR A 476 5.52 13.01 22.23
CA TYR A 476 5.55 13.46 20.85
C TYR A 476 4.15 13.75 20.27
N SER A 477 3.06 13.31 20.91
CA SER A 477 1.69 13.53 20.43
C SER A 477 1.34 15.03 20.38
N MET A 478 1.83 15.81 21.35
CA MET A 478 1.57 17.24 21.39
C MET A 478 2.28 18.03 20.28
N ARG A 479 3.44 17.56 19.83
CA ARG A 479 4.12 18.13 18.64
C ARG A 479 3.28 17.93 17.38
N ASN A 480 2.70 16.73 17.21
CA ASN A 480 1.81 16.42 16.11
C ASN A 480 0.51 17.23 16.19
N ALA A 481 -0.07 17.38 17.39
CA ALA A 481 -1.22 18.27 17.60
C ALA A 481 -0.95 19.71 17.11
N ALA A 482 0.25 20.25 17.38
CA ALA A 482 0.65 21.57 16.91
C ALA A 482 0.70 21.64 15.37
N GLN A 483 1.24 20.61 14.73
CA GLN A 483 1.29 20.51 13.26
C GLN A 483 -0.13 20.41 12.66
N PHE A 484 -1.00 19.56 13.20
CA PHE A 484 -2.38 19.44 12.73
C PHE A 484 -3.15 20.78 12.87
N LEU A 485 -3.04 21.46 14.02
CA LEU A 485 -3.67 22.76 14.19
C LEU A 485 -3.13 23.81 13.23
N ALA A 486 -1.83 23.77 12.88
CA ALA A 486 -1.25 24.66 11.88
C ALA A 486 -1.84 24.39 10.48
N MET A 487 -2.11 23.15 10.12
CA MET A 487 -2.75 22.78 8.87
C MET A 487 -4.23 23.18 8.81
N TYR A 488 -4.97 23.01 9.90
CA TYR A 488 -6.37 23.45 9.98
C TYR A 488 -6.51 24.98 9.95
N PHE A 489 -5.59 25.70 10.58
CA PHE A 489 -5.66 27.14 10.78
C PHE A 489 -4.41 27.86 10.25
N PRO A 490 -4.12 27.80 8.93
CA PRO A 490 -2.88 28.34 8.36
C PRO A 490 -2.74 29.86 8.48
N GLY A 491 -3.86 30.59 8.70
CA GLY A 491 -3.86 32.05 8.92
C GLY A 491 -3.54 32.47 10.36
N SER A 492 -3.44 31.51 11.31
CA SER A 492 -3.14 31.82 12.71
C SER A 492 -1.66 31.64 13.04
N THR A 493 -1.18 32.34 14.04
CA THR A 493 0.18 32.22 14.57
C THR A 493 0.29 31.04 15.56
N ASP A 494 1.52 30.58 15.83
CA ASP A 494 1.79 29.56 16.85
C ASP A 494 1.31 29.98 18.24
N SER A 495 1.50 31.28 18.58
CA SER A 495 1.03 31.84 19.85
C SER A 495 -0.49 31.77 20.01
N GLU A 496 -1.24 31.99 18.94
CA GLU A 496 -2.71 31.88 18.96
C GLU A 496 -3.17 30.44 19.09
N ARG A 497 -2.55 29.52 18.36
CA ARG A 497 -2.82 28.07 18.46
C ARG A 497 -2.42 27.46 19.81
N ALA A 498 -1.42 28.10 20.49
CA ALA A 498 -1.00 27.64 21.82
C ALA A 498 -2.14 27.62 22.85
N ALA A 499 -3.17 28.46 22.70
CA ALA A 499 -4.36 28.44 23.57
C ALA A 499 -5.16 27.14 23.37
N LEU A 500 -5.27 26.64 22.14
CA LEU A 500 -5.93 25.35 21.85
C LEU A 500 -5.08 24.19 22.32
N LEU A 501 -3.75 24.25 22.13
CA LEU A 501 -2.81 23.23 22.58
C LEU A 501 -2.76 23.08 24.11
N ASN A 502 -3.08 24.14 24.84
CA ASN A 502 -3.14 24.11 26.33
C ASN A 502 -4.45 23.50 26.85
N CYS A 503 -5.15 22.70 26.05
CA CYS A 503 -6.32 21.95 26.47
C CYS A 503 -5.93 20.54 26.95
N PRO A 504 -6.76 19.91 27.83
CA PRO A 504 -6.45 18.58 28.32
C PRO A 504 -6.57 17.52 27.22
N VAL A 505 -5.68 16.53 27.26
CA VAL A 505 -5.81 15.30 26.50
C VAL A 505 -6.77 14.38 27.25
N ALA A 506 -7.82 13.94 26.56
CA ALA A 506 -8.80 12.96 27.05
C ALA A 506 -8.55 11.62 26.38
N SER A 507 -8.76 10.55 27.14
CA SER A 507 -8.66 9.17 26.65
C SER A 507 -10.02 8.50 26.65
N TYR A 508 -10.27 7.67 25.64
CA TYR A 508 -11.52 6.94 25.46
C TYR A 508 -11.22 5.48 25.15
N ASN A 509 -11.91 4.58 25.83
CA ASN A 509 -11.84 3.15 25.51
C ASN A 509 -12.66 2.84 24.26
N ALA A 510 -12.34 1.74 23.59
CA ALA A 510 -13.14 1.25 22.48
C ALA A 510 -14.61 1.10 22.87
N GLY A 511 -15.51 1.61 22.04
CA GLY A 511 -16.96 1.63 22.28
C GLY A 511 -17.49 2.89 22.99
N GLU A 512 -16.63 3.71 23.61
CA GLU A 512 -17.05 4.97 24.24
C GLU A 512 -17.46 6.02 23.21
N ILE A 513 -18.44 6.84 23.55
CA ILE A 513 -18.95 7.92 22.70
C ILE A 513 -18.29 9.25 23.08
N LEU A 514 -17.64 9.90 22.11
CA LEU A 514 -17.06 11.22 22.24
C LEU A 514 -18.12 12.31 22.07
N ILE A 515 -18.96 12.17 21.04
CA ILE A 515 -20.07 13.08 20.71
C ILE A 515 -21.26 12.23 20.32
N LYS A 516 -22.43 12.51 20.91
CA LYS A 516 -23.66 11.77 20.63
C LYS A 516 -24.62 12.59 19.77
N ARG A 517 -25.13 11.96 18.71
CA ARG A 517 -26.13 12.57 17.84
C ARG A 517 -27.33 13.09 18.63
N GLY A 518 -27.83 14.27 18.25
CA GLY A 518 -28.99 14.92 18.88
C GLY A 518 -28.65 15.62 20.20
N GLU A 519 -27.39 15.63 20.63
CA GLU A 519 -26.97 16.37 21.83
C GLU A 519 -26.18 17.64 21.45
N PRO A 520 -26.17 18.67 22.29
CA PRO A 520 -25.36 19.86 22.10
C PRO A 520 -23.87 19.53 22.29
N THR A 521 -23.04 19.93 21.32
CA THR A 521 -21.60 19.70 21.37
C THR A 521 -20.92 20.75 22.25
N LYS A 522 -20.40 20.32 23.41
CA LYS A 522 -19.73 21.20 24.39
C LYS A 522 -18.21 21.27 24.19
N LYS A 523 -17.65 20.35 23.45
CA LYS A 523 -16.21 20.20 23.18
C LYS A 523 -16.02 19.71 21.76
N ILE A 524 -14.96 20.20 21.12
CA ILE A 524 -14.42 19.58 19.89
C ILE A 524 -13.19 18.76 20.24
N PHE A 525 -12.86 17.81 19.42
CA PHE A 525 -11.74 16.90 19.68
C PHE A 525 -10.80 16.86 18.46
N LEU A 526 -9.51 17.11 18.71
CA LEU A 526 -8.46 16.78 17.75
C LEU A 526 -7.91 15.40 18.10
N LEU A 527 -8.10 14.44 17.22
CA LEU A 527 -7.62 13.07 17.44
C LEU A 527 -6.10 13.05 17.36
N LEU A 528 -5.46 12.53 18.40
CA LEU A 528 -3.99 12.41 18.50
C LEU A 528 -3.53 10.98 18.23
N ASN A 529 -4.36 10.01 18.54
CA ASN A 529 -4.10 8.59 18.36
C ASN A 529 -5.42 7.82 18.35
N GLY A 530 -5.44 6.66 17.67
CA GLY A 530 -6.59 5.78 17.61
C GLY A 530 -7.58 6.12 16.47
N VAL A 531 -8.69 5.41 16.45
CA VAL A 531 -9.71 5.47 15.41
C VAL A 531 -11.08 5.76 16.02
N VAL A 532 -11.82 6.68 15.40
CA VAL A 532 -13.20 7.05 15.75
C VAL A 532 -14.13 6.71 14.59
N ALA A 533 -15.17 5.94 14.85
CA ALA A 533 -16.25 5.70 13.89
C ALA A 533 -17.24 6.87 13.91
N ILE A 534 -17.52 7.44 12.75
CA ILE A 534 -18.54 8.47 12.51
C ILE A 534 -19.77 7.76 12.00
N ILE A 535 -20.81 7.71 12.84
CA ILE A 535 -22.06 6.98 12.58
C ILE A 535 -23.13 7.98 12.16
N ASP A 536 -23.42 8.01 10.86
CA ASP A 536 -24.54 8.76 10.30
C ASP A 536 -25.67 7.79 9.93
N THR A 537 -26.77 7.89 10.65
CA THR A 537 -27.94 7.01 10.44
C THR A 537 -28.75 7.35 9.19
N HIS A 538 -28.52 8.50 8.55
CA HIS A 538 -29.21 8.87 7.31
C HIS A 538 -28.55 8.28 6.07
N SER A 539 -27.22 8.24 6.06
CA SER A 539 -26.46 7.71 4.92
C SER A 539 -26.17 6.21 5.00
N GLN A 540 -26.49 5.56 6.14
CA GLN A 540 -26.14 4.16 6.46
C GLN A 540 -24.63 3.87 6.34
N LYS A 541 -23.79 4.90 6.40
CA LYS A 541 -22.33 4.79 6.26
C LYS A 541 -21.64 4.91 7.61
N HIS A 542 -20.60 4.11 7.78
CA HIS A 542 -19.67 4.19 8.89
C HIS A 542 -18.35 4.71 8.34
N LEU A 543 -18.10 6.01 8.50
CA LEU A 543 -16.81 6.59 8.16
C LEU A 543 -15.85 6.42 9.34
N LEU A 544 -14.56 6.29 9.06
CA LEU A 544 -13.51 6.21 10.06
C LEU A 544 -12.70 7.51 10.07
N ALA A 545 -12.42 8.01 11.25
CA ALA A 545 -11.52 9.14 11.47
C ALA A 545 -10.32 8.66 12.30
N SER A 546 -9.12 8.94 11.83
CA SER A 546 -7.86 8.63 12.52
C SER A 546 -7.21 9.90 13.08
N ALA A 547 -6.02 9.78 13.63
CA ALA A 547 -5.21 10.90 14.12
C ALA A 547 -5.15 12.05 13.09
N GLY A 548 -5.09 13.27 13.57
CA GLY A 548 -5.14 14.49 12.75
C GLY A 548 -6.54 14.94 12.34
N THR A 549 -7.60 14.20 12.68
CA THR A 549 -8.98 14.61 12.40
C THR A 549 -9.51 15.48 13.53
N LEU A 550 -10.09 16.65 13.18
CA LEU A 550 -10.85 17.49 14.09
C LEU A 550 -12.33 17.11 13.98
N ILE A 551 -13.01 16.89 15.10
CA ILE A 551 -14.42 16.47 15.15
C ILE A 551 -15.25 17.37 16.07
N GLY A 552 -16.54 17.59 15.70
CA GLY A 552 -17.50 18.39 16.47
C GLY A 552 -17.61 19.85 16.05
N GLU A 553 -16.76 20.35 15.15
CA GLU A 553 -16.68 21.76 14.73
C GLU A 553 -17.99 22.26 14.13
N GLN A 554 -18.62 21.48 13.24
CA GLN A 554 -19.83 21.88 12.53
C GLN A 554 -20.97 22.22 13.50
N SER A 555 -21.17 21.37 14.49
CA SER A 555 -22.21 21.56 15.52
C SER A 555 -21.92 22.80 16.36
N VAL A 556 -20.66 23.00 16.76
CA VAL A 556 -20.24 24.14 17.57
C VAL A 556 -20.37 25.46 16.80
N LEU A 557 -19.92 25.53 15.55
CA LEU A 557 -19.98 26.74 14.71
C LEU A 557 -21.42 27.13 14.37
N THR A 558 -22.30 26.15 14.13
CA THR A 558 -23.70 26.42 13.76
C THR A 558 -24.64 26.54 14.94
N GLY A 559 -24.21 26.19 16.16
CA GLY A 559 -25.05 26.12 17.34
C GLY A 559 -26.13 25.03 17.26
N LYS A 560 -26.03 24.11 16.28
CA LYS A 560 -26.99 23.00 16.09
C LYS A 560 -26.58 21.80 16.92
N LEU A 561 -27.54 20.90 17.16
CA LEU A 561 -27.26 19.59 17.75
C LEU A 561 -26.38 18.75 16.81
N ALA A 562 -25.57 17.85 17.37
CA ALA A 562 -24.74 16.96 16.59
C ALA A 562 -25.59 16.12 15.61
N ASP A 563 -25.20 16.07 14.36
CA ASP A 563 -25.87 15.32 13.28
C ASP A 563 -25.44 13.83 13.24
N SER A 564 -24.28 13.53 13.79
CA SER A 564 -23.67 12.21 13.80
C SER A 564 -23.24 11.80 15.20
N THR A 565 -23.09 10.49 15.44
CA THR A 565 -22.45 9.95 16.65
C THR A 565 -21.02 9.60 16.36
N PHE A 566 -20.10 10.08 17.20
CA PHE A 566 -18.68 9.80 17.13
C PHE A 566 -18.30 8.82 18.24
N ARG A 567 -17.92 7.59 17.88
CA ARG A 567 -17.62 6.50 18.80
C ARG A 567 -16.19 6.03 18.62
N ALA A 568 -15.45 5.88 19.69
CA ALA A 568 -14.12 5.27 19.68
C ALA A 568 -14.21 3.83 19.15
N ALA A 569 -13.50 3.53 18.06
CA ALA A 569 -13.40 2.17 17.52
C ALA A 569 -12.20 1.41 18.12
N SER A 570 -11.16 2.15 18.54
CA SER A 570 -10.01 1.65 19.30
C SER A 570 -9.84 2.47 20.59
N TYR A 571 -8.76 2.24 21.33
CA TYR A 571 -8.31 3.21 22.34
C TYR A 571 -7.93 4.52 21.65
N VAL A 572 -8.50 5.65 22.10
CA VAL A 572 -8.34 6.96 21.47
C VAL A 572 -7.77 7.95 22.47
N LYS A 573 -6.72 8.70 22.07
CA LYS A 573 -6.28 9.92 22.75
C LYS A 573 -6.68 11.13 21.89
N ALA A 574 -7.33 12.12 22.48
CA ALA A 574 -7.77 13.33 21.78
C ALA A 574 -7.56 14.59 22.62
N LEU A 575 -7.11 15.67 21.97
CA LEU A 575 -7.08 17.00 22.59
C LEU A 575 -8.52 17.51 22.71
N SER A 576 -8.97 17.73 23.93
CA SER A 576 -10.36 18.09 24.25
C SER A 576 -10.50 19.61 24.39
N ILE A 577 -10.95 20.26 23.34
CA ILE A 577 -11.04 21.74 23.25
C ILE A 577 -12.46 22.18 23.62
N PRO A 578 -12.64 23.02 24.66
CA PRO A 578 -13.95 23.57 25.00
C PRO A 578 -14.55 24.36 23.82
N ALA A 579 -15.84 24.16 23.53
CA ALA A 579 -16.53 24.83 22.43
C ALA A 579 -16.44 26.36 22.50
N GLU A 580 -16.55 26.93 23.71
CA GLU A 580 -16.43 28.37 23.91
C GLU A 580 -15.03 28.90 23.57
N LEU A 581 -13.96 28.18 23.95
CA LEU A 581 -12.59 28.54 23.61
C LEU A 581 -12.38 28.50 22.09
N TYR A 582 -12.87 27.44 21.44
CA TYR A 582 -12.80 27.30 19.99
C TYR A 582 -13.53 28.44 19.27
N LEU A 583 -14.77 28.77 19.67
CA LEU A 583 -15.52 29.89 19.08
C LEU A 583 -14.80 31.23 19.26
N ARG A 584 -14.18 31.50 20.42
CA ARG A 584 -13.37 32.69 20.64
C ARG A 584 -12.13 32.71 19.76
N PHE A 585 -11.47 31.56 19.58
CA PHE A 585 -10.33 31.43 18.69
C PHE A 585 -10.72 31.76 17.24
N ILE A 586 -11.85 31.15 16.76
CA ILE A 586 -12.37 31.41 15.43
C ILE A 586 -12.76 32.87 15.26
N ALA A 587 -13.52 33.46 16.18
CA ALA A 587 -13.98 34.84 16.09
C ALA A 587 -12.83 35.87 16.12
N LYS A 588 -11.70 35.53 16.74
CA LYS A 588 -10.52 36.38 16.77
C LYS A 588 -9.71 36.34 15.48
N ASN A 589 -9.56 35.17 14.88
CA ASN A 589 -8.60 34.92 13.80
C ASN A 589 -9.28 34.71 12.43
N PHE A 590 -10.57 34.40 12.40
CA PHE A 590 -11.33 34.05 11.19
C PHE A 590 -12.74 34.66 11.25
N SER A 591 -13.41 34.72 10.11
CA SER A 591 -14.87 34.99 10.07
C SER A 591 -15.65 33.72 10.37
N VAL A 592 -16.59 33.79 11.31
CA VAL A 592 -17.47 32.64 11.66
C VAL A 592 -18.28 32.18 10.44
N ASP A 593 -18.77 33.14 9.62
CA ASP A 593 -19.53 32.81 8.41
C ASP A 593 -18.66 32.12 7.34
N GLU A 594 -17.40 32.57 7.21
CA GLU A 594 -16.43 31.88 6.32
C GLU A 594 -16.13 30.47 6.81
N GLU A 595 -16.00 30.26 8.10
CA GLU A 595 -15.74 28.94 8.66
C GLU A 595 -16.98 28.01 8.52
N ILE A 596 -18.20 28.52 8.69
CA ILE A 596 -19.43 27.77 8.37
C ILE A 596 -19.48 27.42 6.88
N SER A 597 -19.13 28.37 6.00
CA SER A 597 -19.03 28.10 4.55
C SER A 597 -17.95 27.05 4.25
N PHE A 598 -16.84 27.11 4.95
CA PHE A 598 -15.78 26.12 4.84
C PHE A 598 -16.23 24.71 5.22
N GLN A 599 -16.99 24.55 6.33
CA GLN A 599 -17.55 23.25 6.72
C GLN A 599 -18.54 22.70 5.66
N LYS A 600 -19.31 23.56 5.00
CA LYS A 600 -20.17 23.17 3.87
C LYS A 600 -19.36 22.66 2.68
N LYS A 601 -18.22 23.27 2.37
CA LYS A 601 -17.32 22.83 1.31
C LYS A 601 -16.72 21.45 1.65
N ILE A 602 -16.30 21.23 2.91
CA ILE A 602 -15.84 19.93 3.39
C ILE A 602 -16.92 18.86 3.19
N ALA A 603 -18.15 19.15 3.58
CA ALA A 603 -19.28 18.23 3.42
C ALA A 603 -19.55 17.91 1.93
N ALA A 604 -19.50 18.91 1.05
CA ALA A 604 -19.64 18.72 -0.40
C ALA A 604 -18.52 17.85 -0.99
N LEU A 605 -17.27 18.09 -0.59
CA LEU A 605 -16.14 17.26 -1.03
C LEU A 605 -16.31 15.80 -0.60
N ARG A 606 -16.66 15.56 0.66
CA ARG A 606 -16.90 14.20 1.18
C ARG A 606 -18.10 13.50 0.54
N ALA A 607 -19.07 14.26 0.03
CA ALA A 607 -20.20 13.72 -0.71
C ALA A 607 -19.89 13.44 -2.18
N SER A 608 -18.78 13.96 -2.71
CA SER A 608 -18.38 13.79 -4.11
C SER A 608 -17.81 12.39 -4.37
N PRO A 609 -18.14 11.76 -5.52
CA PRO A 609 -17.55 10.46 -5.91
C PRO A 609 -16.06 10.54 -6.27
N LEU A 610 -15.51 11.74 -6.43
CA LEU A 610 -14.08 11.94 -6.74
C LEU A 610 -13.17 11.69 -5.54
N PHE A 611 -13.70 11.82 -4.31
CA PHE A 611 -12.95 11.66 -3.07
C PHE A 611 -13.46 10.44 -2.32
N GLY A 612 -12.60 9.45 -2.15
CA GLY A 612 -12.90 8.28 -1.31
C GLY A 612 -12.88 8.63 0.19
N ASP A 613 -13.31 7.71 1.03
CA ASP A 613 -13.31 7.84 2.48
C ASP A 613 -11.91 7.84 3.12
N MET A 614 -10.90 7.41 2.36
CA MET A 614 -9.49 7.34 2.79
C MET A 614 -8.70 8.64 2.55
N ILE A 615 -9.34 9.74 2.14
CA ILE A 615 -8.68 11.04 2.02
C ILE A 615 -8.53 11.66 3.42
N PRO A 616 -7.30 12.03 3.84
CA PRO A 616 -7.07 12.66 5.14
C PRO A 616 -7.89 13.95 5.32
N SER A 617 -8.40 14.16 6.53
CA SER A 617 -9.17 15.37 6.85
C SER A 617 -8.38 16.67 6.63
N THR A 618 -7.06 16.63 6.82
CA THR A 618 -6.14 17.75 6.52
C THR A 618 -6.08 18.07 5.03
N VAL A 619 -6.07 17.06 4.15
CA VAL A 619 -6.11 17.23 2.69
C VAL A 619 -7.43 17.82 2.25
N ILE A 620 -8.55 17.24 2.72
CA ILE A 620 -9.90 17.77 2.46
C ILE A 620 -9.99 19.24 2.89
N SER A 621 -9.43 19.60 4.05
CA SER A 621 -9.40 20.97 4.55
C SER A 621 -8.60 21.90 3.64
N LYS A 622 -7.44 21.49 3.15
CA LYS A 622 -6.64 22.26 2.18
C LYS A 622 -7.42 22.51 0.89
N ILE A 623 -8.05 21.50 0.33
CA ILE A 623 -8.88 21.62 -0.87
C ILE A 623 -10.06 22.57 -0.62
N ALA A 624 -10.80 22.38 0.48
CA ALA A 624 -11.95 23.21 0.83
C ALA A 624 -11.58 24.70 0.98
N ARG A 625 -10.41 25.03 1.53
CA ARG A 625 -9.92 26.40 1.64
C ARG A 625 -9.58 27.03 0.28
N SER A 626 -9.12 26.23 -0.69
CA SER A 626 -8.85 26.72 -2.04
C SER A 626 -10.11 26.87 -2.91
N MET A 627 -11.23 26.20 -2.53
CA MET A 627 -12.48 26.24 -3.31
C MET A 627 -13.12 27.62 -3.30
N LYS A 628 -13.55 28.07 -4.48
CA LYS A 628 -14.42 29.23 -4.67
C LYS A 628 -15.86 28.75 -4.88
N HIS A 629 -16.81 29.33 -4.14
CA HIS A 629 -18.23 29.10 -4.34
C HIS A 629 -18.77 30.12 -5.34
N PHE A 630 -19.48 29.67 -6.35
CA PHE A 630 -20.23 30.51 -7.25
C PHE A 630 -21.56 29.86 -7.61
N THR A 631 -22.54 30.69 -7.96
CA THR A 631 -23.87 30.25 -8.34
C THR A 631 -24.03 30.45 -9.83
N VAL A 632 -24.47 29.42 -10.56
CA VAL A 632 -24.82 29.45 -11.98
C VAL A 632 -26.31 29.29 -12.14
N LYS A 633 -26.90 30.03 -13.05
CA LYS A 633 -28.31 29.85 -13.43
C LYS A 633 -28.44 28.68 -14.41
N ALA A 634 -29.61 28.07 -14.43
CA ALA A 634 -29.89 27.00 -15.39
C ALA A 634 -29.69 27.50 -16.83
N GLY A 635 -28.87 26.79 -17.59
CA GLY A 635 -28.52 27.16 -18.98
C GLY A 635 -27.26 28.05 -19.13
N GLU A 636 -26.66 28.51 -18.04
CA GLU A 636 -25.38 29.21 -18.10
C GLU A 636 -24.21 28.23 -18.25
N TYR A 637 -23.19 28.62 -19.01
CA TYR A 637 -21.96 27.84 -19.16
C TYR A 637 -20.94 28.25 -18.12
N VAL A 638 -20.34 27.24 -17.44
CA VAL A 638 -19.19 27.46 -16.58
C VAL A 638 -17.92 27.39 -17.43
N GLN A 639 -17.21 28.52 -17.51
CA GLN A 639 -15.93 28.57 -18.20
C GLN A 639 -14.82 28.13 -17.24
N LEU A 640 -14.20 26.98 -17.50
CA LEU A 640 -13.04 26.50 -16.74
C LEU A 640 -11.77 27.02 -17.37
N ASN A 641 -10.95 27.74 -16.60
CA ASN A 641 -9.66 28.25 -17.03
C ASN A 641 -8.55 27.28 -16.58
N GLY A 642 -8.16 26.35 -17.44
CA GLY A 642 -7.10 25.41 -17.17
C GLY A 642 -7.54 24.18 -16.36
N ALA A 643 -6.74 23.75 -15.38
CA ALA A 643 -6.94 22.52 -14.62
C ALA A 643 -7.89 22.70 -13.41
N GLU A 644 -8.91 23.54 -13.52
CA GLU A 644 -9.88 23.77 -12.44
C GLU A 644 -10.91 22.61 -12.38
N LEU A 645 -11.22 22.17 -11.16
CA LEU A 645 -12.22 21.15 -10.87
C LEU A 645 -13.50 21.83 -10.38
N VAL A 646 -14.65 21.45 -10.92
CA VAL A 646 -15.96 21.89 -10.44
C VAL A 646 -16.65 20.74 -9.71
N VAL A 647 -17.05 21.01 -8.48
CA VAL A 647 -17.88 20.10 -7.68
C VAL A 647 -19.30 20.71 -7.66
N ILE A 648 -20.26 19.97 -8.21
CA ILE A 648 -21.66 20.39 -8.35
C ILE A 648 -22.50 19.72 -7.28
#